data_80583966937334f6627a39f8ec0a6c19
#
_entry.id   80583966937334f6627a39f8ec0a6c19
#
_cell.length_a   1.000
_cell.length_b   1.000
_cell.length_c   1.000
_cell.angle_alpha   90.00
_cell.angle_beta   90.00
_cell.angle_gamma   90.00
#
_symmetry.space_group_name_H-M   'P 1'
#
loop_
_entity.id
_entity.type
_entity.pdbx_description
1 polymer ?
#
loop_
_entity_poly.entity_id
_entity_poly.type
_entity_poly.pdbx_seq_one_letter_code
_entity_poly.pdbx_strand_id
1 'polypeptide(L)'
;MVIWIIARSLNYVNELIIAAIMMMKTIIAGSLMGLSFLYAGLPAYATGPVTEKHAAAFTDAYAAQTVRAQMEKVASWQWRYITAKGWNHEPTDWTNGAMYAGMLSLTKVTANPFFIDRLVQVGKDNNWNTGPDRFFADEYCVGQLYSQLYSVYGDTLMVDKFRKLADSIVAAPHTESLEWKNGIHHREWAWCDALFMGPPALAYLSTATRYPRYLETADKLWWKTTDFLYNKQDSLYYRDGSYIGKKEKNGTNVYWSRGNGWVMGGLVRMLDNMPAAYAGKKRFLELYKQMAYRIAALQTADGTWHASLLDPDNYPAKETSGTGFYVYALMWGINNGVLPEKEFLPAVQKGWQALTGCVQPNGKLGFVQEIGAAPGKATADDTEVYGVGAFLLAGSELIKYDLRKNATAAVVISNNSGVNREGDIVEIPYGDFMGKVSKATQKKFKVVDVVGGQEIPYQLLYEGGKTARKILLQVTLPAGANLYAAVVEGTPAPVKTGAYGRYVPERKDDYAWENDRMAYRMYGKALEQVPKEMAYGIDVWAKRTTDMVIDTWYKLDNYHHDNGQGLDYYSVGLTLGAGDTAPYGKDTIYYPKNYRQWKTLDNGPLRTTFALTYDTWQAGNIAVTVTKTISLDAGSQLNRMQQEYSFKGNGPIPVVTGIVKRKEAGTVLLDEKNGVMGYWEPTHGEDGTIGVACVFAREVAGMKTDNVHLLSPGTTGNQQPYVYYFGAAWNKGGRITSATEWFNYLETFAQKIKQPLQVTIQ
;
A
#
# COMPACT_ATOMS: atom_id res chain seq x y z
N MET A 1 70.27 3.18 -25.97
CA MET A 1 69.27 4.31 -25.94
C MET A 1 67.85 3.82 -25.98
N VAL A 2 67.49 2.81 -26.77
CA VAL A 2 66.09 2.27 -26.86
C VAL A 2 65.64 1.54 -25.56
N ILE A 3 66.52 0.77 -24.89
CA ILE A 3 66.19 0.05 -23.66
C ILE A 3 65.92 1.02 -22.49
N TRP A 4 66.53 2.21 -22.48
CA TRP A 4 66.32 3.18 -21.40
C TRP A 4 65.00 3.95 -21.55
N ILE A 5 64.50 4.12 -22.76
CA ILE A 5 63.17 4.73 -23.05
C ILE A 5 62.03 3.77 -22.70
N ILE A 6 62.22 2.45 -22.94
CA ILE A 6 61.20 1.42 -22.59
C ILE A 6 61.11 1.24 -21.06
N ALA A 7 62.20 1.28 -20.31
CA ALA A 7 62.19 1.20 -18.86
C ALA A 7 61.53 2.42 -18.20
N ARG A 8 61.63 3.61 -18.79
CA ARG A 8 60.97 4.83 -18.30
C ARG A 8 59.47 4.84 -18.59
N SER A 9 59.05 4.31 -19.74
CA SER A 9 57.61 4.20 -20.09
C SER A 9 56.89 3.16 -19.25
N LEU A 10 57.55 2.05 -18.90
CA LEU A 10 56.99 1.03 -18.01
C LEU A 10 56.81 1.52 -16.55
N ASN A 11 57.75 2.32 -16.04
CA ASN A 11 57.58 2.95 -14.73
C ASN A 11 56.47 3.99 -14.72
N TYR A 12 56.26 4.79 -15.78
CA TYR A 12 55.19 5.75 -15.87
C TYR A 12 53.83 5.09 -15.97
N VAL A 13 53.72 3.95 -16.67
CA VAL A 13 52.47 3.15 -16.73
C VAL A 13 52.16 2.49 -15.37
N ASN A 14 53.16 1.99 -14.65
CA ASN A 14 52.96 1.45 -13.31
C ASN A 14 52.55 2.52 -12.28
N GLU A 15 53.08 3.73 -12.33
CA GLU A 15 52.63 4.85 -11.47
C GLU A 15 51.20 5.29 -11.79
N LEU A 16 50.81 5.31 -13.07
CA LEU A 16 49.42 5.59 -13.48
C LEU A 16 48.45 4.49 -13.02
N ILE A 17 48.87 3.22 -13.09
CA ILE A 17 48.06 2.09 -12.60
C ILE A 17 47.91 2.15 -11.07
N ILE A 18 48.94 2.47 -10.34
CA ILE A 18 48.90 2.64 -8.87
C ILE A 18 48.03 3.83 -8.48
N ALA A 19 48.13 4.94 -9.21
CA ALA A 19 47.28 6.11 -9.00
C ALA A 19 45.80 5.82 -9.30
N ALA A 20 45.50 5.07 -10.37
CA ALA A 20 44.16 4.64 -10.73
C ALA A 20 43.57 3.66 -9.67
N ILE A 21 44.38 2.74 -9.15
CA ILE A 21 43.96 1.83 -8.06
C ILE A 21 43.76 2.58 -6.75
N MET A 22 44.57 3.59 -6.44
CA MET A 22 44.35 4.45 -5.28
C MET A 22 43.10 5.32 -5.45
N MET A 23 42.83 5.89 -6.64
CA MET A 23 41.57 6.60 -6.94
C MET A 23 40.35 5.68 -6.85
N MET A 24 40.41 4.46 -7.38
CA MET A 24 39.35 3.48 -7.22
C MET A 24 39.09 3.10 -5.76
N LYS A 25 40.13 2.92 -4.94
CA LYS A 25 39.98 2.66 -3.51
C LYS A 25 39.32 3.85 -2.78
N THR A 26 39.67 5.06 -3.15
CA THR A 26 39.06 6.28 -2.59
C THR A 26 37.58 6.44 -3.04
N ILE A 27 37.26 6.11 -4.27
CA ILE A 27 35.88 6.10 -4.79
C ILE A 27 35.07 4.98 -4.13
N ILE A 28 35.64 3.78 -3.93
CA ILE A 28 34.96 2.66 -3.23
C ILE A 28 34.78 2.98 -1.76
N ALA A 29 35.79 3.61 -1.08
CA ALA A 29 35.63 4.05 0.31
C ALA A 29 34.61 5.18 0.46
N GLY A 30 34.57 6.12 -0.49
CA GLY A 30 33.55 7.18 -0.56
C GLY A 30 32.15 6.64 -0.83
N SER A 31 32.02 5.64 -1.70
CA SER A 31 30.74 4.99 -2.00
C SER A 31 30.23 4.11 -0.83
N LEU A 32 31.14 3.46 -0.09
CA LEU A 32 30.78 2.72 1.12
C LEU A 32 30.39 3.64 2.29
N MET A 33 31.01 4.81 2.43
CA MET A 33 30.55 5.84 3.37
C MET A 33 29.23 6.49 2.93
N GLY A 34 29.03 6.72 1.64
CA GLY A 34 27.76 7.24 1.09
C GLY A 34 26.58 6.28 1.29
N LEU A 35 26.80 4.97 1.16
CA LEU A 35 25.77 3.96 1.45
C LEU A 35 25.46 3.82 2.94
N SER A 36 26.46 4.06 3.83
CA SER A 36 26.22 4.06 5.27
C SER A 36 25.43 5.27 5.76
N PHE A 37 25.49 6.41 5.05
CA PHE A 37 24.71 7.61 5.37
C PHE A 37 23.30 7.58 4.80
N LEU A 38 23.01 6.80 3.75
CA LEU A 38 21.64 6.61 3.23
C LEU A 38 20.79 5.67 4.10
N TYR A 39 21.40 4.89 5.00
CA TYR A 39 20.68 4.07 6.01
C TYR A 39 20.51 4.77 7.37
N ALA A 40 21.16 5.92 7.59
CA ALA A 40 21.08 6.67 8.84
C ALA A 40 19.97 7.74 8.87
N GLY A 41 19.10 7.80 7.87
CA GLY A 41 18.06 8.82 7.70
C GLY A 41 16.63 8.37 7.98
N LEU A 42 16.40 7.13 8.41
CA LEU A 42 15.13 6.76 9.03
C LEU A 42 15.20 7.17 10.52
N PRO A 43 14.28 7.99 11.03
CA PRO A 43 14.25 8.28 12.46
C PRO A 43 14.11 6.94 13.19
N ALA A 44 15.09 6.61 14.03
CA ALA A 44 14.94 5.57 15.03
C ALA A 44 13.79 6.04 15.94
N TYR A 45 12.59 5.51 15.71
CA TYR A 45 11.49 5.70 16.65
C TYR A 45 11.93 5.05 17.96
N ALA A 46 12.12 5.89 18.97
CA ALA A 46 12.47 5.45 20.30
C ALA A 46 11.43 4.42 20.76
N THR A 47 11.86 3.19 20.97
CA THR A 47 11.10 2.16 21.66
C THR A 47 11.04 2.55 23.14
N GLY A 48 10.08 3.41 23.49
CA GLY A 48 9.74 3.64 24.89
C GLY A 48 9.13 2.34 25.48
N PRO A 49 9.32 2.06 26.76
CA PRO A 49 8.80 0.85 27.37
C PRO A 49 7.26 0.85 27.30
N VAL A 50 6.72 -0.14 26.61
CA VAL A 50 5.29 -0.48 26.66
C VAL A 50 4.99 -0.96 28.07
N THR A 51 3.91 -0.48 28.69
CA THR A 51 3.54 -0.91 30.05
C THR A 51 3.39 -2.43 30.14
N GLU A 52 3.86 -3.04 31.23
CA GLU A 52 4.05 -4.49 31.41
C GLU A 52 2.86 -5.41 31.00
N LYS A 53 1.61 -4.93 31.08
CA LYS A 53 0.43 -5.73 30.67
C LYS A 53 0.27 -5.86 29.16
N HIS A 54 0.69 -4.90 28.36
CA HIS A 54 0.63 -4.97 26.89
C HIS A 54 1.93 -5.54 26.28
N ALA A 55 3.08 -5.38 26.94
CA ALA A 55 4.33 -6.01 26.54
C ALA A 55 4.23 -7.55 26.53
N ALA A 56 3.52 -8.14 27.48
CA ALA A 56 3.31 -9.59 27.55
C ALA A 56 2.51 -10.14 26.35
N ALA A 57 1.48 -9.41 25.87
CA ALA A 57 0.68 -9.85 24.71
C ALA A 57 1.48 -9.80 23.40
N PHE A 58 2.40 -8.86 23.23
CA PHE A 58 3.24 -8.72 22.03
C PHE A 58 4.51 -9.61 22.05
N THR A 59 4.81 -10.27 23.15
CA THR A 59 5.95 -11.22 23.27
C THR A 59 5.56 -12.67 23.06
N ASP A 60 4.27 -13.00 22.92
CA ASP A 60 3.79 -14.34 22.57
C ASP A 60 4.25 -14.73 21.15
N ALA A 61 4.69 -15.96 20.99
CA ALA A 61 5.12 -16.52 19.69
C ALA A 61 4.02 -16.49 18.61
N TYR A 62 2.77 -16.33 19.01
CA TYR A 62 1.60 -16.29 18.14
C TYR A 62 0.99 -14.89 18.02
N ALA A 63 1.53 -13.90 18.72
CA ALA A 63 1.08 -12.53 18.60
C ALA A 63 1.32 -11.99 17.17
N ALA A 64 0.38 -11.23 16.65
CA ALA A 64 0.40 -10.72 15.27
C ALA A 64 1.74 -10.04 14.91
N GLN A 65 2.29 -9.23 15.82
CA GLN A 65 3.58 -8.57 15.64
C GLN A 65 4.74 -9.56 15.49
N THR A 66 4.79 -10.59 16.34
CA THR A 66 5.84 -11.62 16.31
C THR A 66 5.75 -12.45 15.03
N VAL A 67 4.54 -12.88 14.66
CA VAL A 67 4.28 -13.65 13.44
C VAL A 67 4.67 -12.84 12.20
N ARG A 68 4.27 -11.55 12.13
CA ARG A 68 4.66 -10.65 11.02
C ARG A 68 6.18 -10.53 10.90
N ALA A 69 6.88 -10.34 12.02
CA ALA A 69 8.34 -10.22 12.01
C ALA A 69 9.02 -11.49 11.47
N GLN A 70 8.51 -12.68 11.80
CA GLN A 70 9.00 -13.94 11.23
C GLN A 70 8.70 -14.04 9.73
N MET A 71 7.51 -13.65 9.29
CA MET A 71 7.14 -13.62 7.87
C MET A 71 8.08 -12.69 7.09
N GLU A 72 8.31 -11.46 7.56
CA GLU A 72 9.21 -10.49 6.91
C GLU A 72 10.67 -10.98 6.88
N LYS A 73 11.12 -11.65 7.94
CA LYS A 73 12.48 -12.24 8.00
C LYS A 73 12.67 -13.28 6.89
N VAL A 74 11.72 -14.21 6.73
CA VAL A 74 11.77 -15.28 5.72
C VAL A 74 11.61 -14.69 4.31
N ALA A 75 10.65 -13.82 4.09
CA ALA A 75 10.42 -13.16 2.81
C ALA A 75 11.61 -12.32 2.35
N SER A 76 12.21 -11.55 3.28
CA SER A 76 13.39 -10.73 2.99
C SER A 76 14.62 -11.58 2.66
N TRP A 77 14.81 -12.72 3.31
CA TRP A 77 15.87 -13.65 2.96
C TRP A 77 15.67 -14.15 1.53
N GLN A 78 14.48 -14.59 1.19
CA GLN A 78 14.16 -15.12 -0.16
C GLN A 78 14.40 -14.08 -1.26
N TRP A 79 13.95 -12.86 -1.08
CA TRP A 79 14.19 -11.80 -2.07
C TRP A 79 15.67 -11.41 -2.17
N ARG A 80 16.41 -11.36 -1.06
CA ARG A 80 17.88 -11.15 -1.11
C ARG A 80 18.58 -12.27 -1.86
N TYR A 81 18.18 -13.53 -1.64
CA TYR A 81 18.74 -14.67 -2.35
C TYR A 81 18.51 -14.56 -3.86
N ILE A 82 17.26 -14.31 -4.29
CA ILE A 82 16.92 -14.13 -5.71
C ILE A 82 17.71 -12.95 -6.31
N THR A 83 17.83 -11.84 -5.61
CA THR A 83 18.58 -10.66 -6.10
C THR A 83 20.08 -10.96 -6.26
N ALA A 84 20.65 -11.77 -5.38
CA ALA A 84 22.09 -12.07 -5.37
C ALA A 84 22.48 -13.24 -6.28
N LYS A 85 21.62 -14.22 -6.45
CA LYS A 85 21.90 -15.49 -7.18
C LYS A 85 21.12 -15.66 -8.47
N GLY A 86 20.08 -14.86 -8.69
CA GLY A 86 19.10 -15.05 -9.75
C GLY A 86 17.99 -16.01 -9.35
N TRP A 87 17.09 -16.25 -10.29
CA TRP A 87 15.97 -17.16 -10.14
C TRP A 87 16.44 -18.62 -10.33
N ASN A 88 16.06 -19.50 -9.39
CA ASN A 88 16.29 -20.95 -9.55
C ASN A 88 15.33 -21.57 -10.57
N HIS A 89 14.13 -21.01 -10.69
CA HIS A 89 13.07 -21.39 -11.63
C HIS A 89 12.58 -20.13 -12.35
N GLU A 90 12.02 -20.27 -13.55
CA GLU A 90 11.49 -19.13 -14.29
C GLU A 90 10.51 -18.32 -13.41
N PRO A 91 10.53 -16.98 -13.48
CA PRO A 91 9.67 -16.15 -12.62
C PRO A 91 8.18 -16.46 -12.73
N THR A 92 7.73 -17.03 -13.86
CA THR A 92 6.33 -17.42 -14.10
C THR A 92 6.04 -18.88 -13.76
N ASP A 93 7.06 -19.63 -13.35
CA ASP A 93 6.92 -21.04 -12.96
C ASP A 93 6.01 -21.19 -11.72
N TRP A 94 5.34 -22.34 -11.60
CA TRP A 94 4.42 -22.65 -10.51
C TRP A 94 5.06 -22.56 -9.13
N THR A 95 6.35 -22.88 -9.02
CA THR A 95 7.10 -22.77 -7.75
C THR A 95 7.08 -21.36 -7.23
N ASN A 96 7.38 -20.39 -8.11
CA ASN A 96 7.31 -18.97 -7.82
C ASN A 96 5.86 -18.50 -7.70
N GLY A 97 4.93 -19.02 -8.48
CA GLY A 97 3.49 -18.74 -8.34
C GLY A 97 2.97 -19.02 -6.92
N ALA A 98 3.39 -20.14 -6.34
CA ALA A 98 3.07 -20.50 -4.95
C ALA A 98 3.75 -19.58 -3.95
N MET A 99 5.02 -19.18 -4.17
CA MET A 99 5.69 -18.17 -3.36
C MET A 99 4.94 -16.84 -3.38
N TYR A 100 4.53 -16.37 -4.56
CA TYR A 100 3.82 -15.10 -4.70
C TYR A 100 2.48 -15.08 -3.95
N ALA A 101 1.79 -16.21 -3.88
CA ALA A 101 0.57 -16.33 -3.07
C ALA A 101 0.83 -15.99 -1.60
N GLY A 102 1.93 -16.50 -1.04
CA GLY A 102 2.37 -16.18 0.32
C GLY A 102 2.89 -14.74 0.46
N MET A 103 3.72 -14.28 -0.48
CA MET A 103 4.24 -12.90 -0.47
C MET A 103 3.10 -11.88 -0.51
N LEU A 104 2.08 -12.11 -1.35
CA LEU A 104 0.92 -11.23 -1.42
C LEU A 104 0.09 -11.25 -0.12
N SER A 105 0.07 -12.36 0.61
CA SER A 105 -0.58 -12.39 1.93
C SER A 105 0.16 -11.53 2.95
N LEU A 106 1.49 -11.48 2.89
CA LEU A 106 2.33 -10.61 3.72
C LEU A 106 2.09 -9.14 3.38
N THR A 107 1.93 -8.76 2.09
CA THR A 107 1.72 -7.35 1.72
C THR A 107 0.45 -6.75 2.35
N LYS A 108 -0.52 -7.57 2.74
CA LYS A 108 -1.76 -7.12 3.36
C LYS A 108 -1.61 -6.70 4.82
N VAL A 109 -0.51 -7.08 5.48
CA VAL A 109 -0.28 -6.89 6.92
C VAL A 109 1.05 -6.20 7.26
N THR A 110 1.81 -5.78 6.26
CA THR A 110 3.06 -5.03 6.43
C THR A 110 2.92 -3.58 5.96
N ALA A 111 3.58 -2.66 6.64
CA ALA A 111 3.72 -1.27 6.19
C ALA A 111 4.88 -1.09 5.17
N ASN A 112 5.63 -2.15 4.86
CA ASN A 112 6.77 -2.09 3.94
C ASN A 112 6.32 -2.26 2.49
N PRO A 113 6.38 -1.21 1.64
CA PRO A 113 5.97 -1.28 0.24
C PRO A 113 6.87 -2.17 -0.62
N PHE A 114 8.07 -2.48 -0.16
CA PHE A 114 9.04 -3.29 -0.90
C PHE A 114 8.44 -4.59 -1.45
N PHE A 115 7.61 -5.29 -0.66
CA PHE A 115 7.08 -6.59 -1.08
C PHE A 115 6.06 -6.48 -2.19
N ILE A 116 5.12 -5.50 -2.11
CA ILE A 116 4.13 -5.30 -3.19
C ILE A 116 4.80 -4.77 -4.46
N ASP A 117 5.76 -3.85 -4.34
CA ASP A 117 6.48 -3.28 -5.46
C ASP A 117 7.27 -4.35 -6.21
N ARG A 118 7.90 -5.31 -5.49
CA ARG A 118 8.58 -6.46 -6.09
C ARG A 118 7.62 -7.38 -6.84
N LEU A 119 6.44 -7.65 -6.32
CA LEU A 119 5.43 -8.47 -7.00
C LEU A 119 4.92 -7.80 -8.28
N VAL A 120 4.69 -6.50 -8.25
CA VAL A 120 4.33 -5.71 -9.44
C VAL A 120 5.47 -5.73 -10.46
N GLN A 121 6.73 -5.59 -10.00
CA GLN A 121 7.89 -5.61 -10.88
C GLN A 121 8.06 -6.98 -11.58
N VAL A 122 7.85 -8.09 -10.88
CA VAL A 122 7.83 -9.43 -11.49
C VAL A 122 6.84 -9.50 -12.66
N GLY A 123 5.61 -9.01 -12.46
CA GLY A 123 4.63 -8.97 -13.53
C GLY A 123 5.08 -8.13 -14.73
N LYS A 124 5.64 -6.94 -14.48
CA LYS A 124 6.14 -6.04 -15.52
C LYS A 124 7.31 -6.66 -16.30
N ASP A 125 8.31 -7.19 -15.60
CA ASP A 125 9.51 -7.80 -16.23
C ASP A 125 9.17 -8.98 -17.13
N ASN A 126 8.10 -9.72 -16.78
CA ASN A 126 7.60 -10.85 -17.54
C ASN A 126 6.44 -10.48 -18.47
N ASN A 127 6.15 -9.19 -18.67
CA ASN A 127 5.04 -8.71 -19.51
C ASN A 127 3.69 -9.39 -19.17
N TRP A 128 3.46 -9.73 -17.90
CA TRP A 128 2.25 -10.41 -17.42
C TRP A 128 1.94 -11.72 -18.15
N ASN A 129 2.99 -12.44 -18.59
CA ASN A 129 2.85 -13.72 -19.26
C ASN A 129 2.51 -14.83 -18.27
N THR A 130 1.70 -15.77 -18.74
CA THR A 130 1.55 -17.12 -18.21
C THR A 130 2.01 -18.09 -19.27
N GLY A 131 2.21 -19.36 -18.94
CA GLY A 131 2.44 -20.38 -19.96
C GLY A 131 1.19 -20.63 -20.81
N PRO A 132 1.35 -21.12 -22.05
CA PRO A 132 0.27 -21.24 -23.00
C PRO A 132 -0.55 -22.54 -22.89
N ASP A 133 -0.05 -23.55 -22.18
CA ASP A 133 -0.72 -24.86 -22.16
C ASP A 133 -1.89 -24.88 -21.17
N ARG A 134 -3.12 -24.84 -21.71
CA ARG A 134 -4.35 -24.83 -20.91
C ARG A 134 -4.58 -26.07 -20.05
N PHE A 135 -3.98 -27.21 -20.42
CA PHE A 135 -4.11 -28.45 -19.65
C PHE A 135 -3.09 -28.58 -18.54
N PHE A 136 -2.03 -27.81 -18.61
CA PHE A 136 -0.97 -27.85 -17.62
C PHE A 136 -1.16 -26.73 -16.57
N ALA A 137 -1.81 -27.10 -15.46
CA ALA A 137 -2.19 -26.13 -14.40
C ALA A 137 -1.01 -25.30 -13.89
N ASP A 138 0.19 -25.83 -13.91
CA ASP A 138 1.42 -25.18 -13.47
C ASP A 138 1.70 -23.89 -14.27
N GLU A 139 1.40 -23.92 -15.56
CA GLU A 139 1.64 -22.83 -16.51
C GLU A 139 0.89 -21.52 -16.16
N TYR A 140 -0.16 -21.60 -15.35
CA TYR A 140 -0.95 -20.41 -14.99
C TYR A 140 -1.17 -20.23 -13.48
N CYS A 141 -0.36 -20.89 -12.67
CA CYS A 141 -0.35 -20.68 -11.22
C CYS A 141 -0.10 -19.19 -10.87
N VAL A 142 0.80 -18.52 -11.60
CA VAL A 142 1.09 -17.09 -11.46
C VAL A 142 -0.13 -16.19 -11.71
N GLY A 143 -1.14 -16.68 -12.42
CA GLY A 143 -2.41 -15.99 -12.63
C GLY A 143 -3.15 -15.65 -11.33
N GLN A 144 -2.87 -16.37 -10.24
CA GLN A 144 -3.37 -16.01 -8.90
C GLN A 144 -2.83 -14.65 -8.43
N LEU A 145 -1.55 -14.38 -8.67
CA LEU A 145 -0.93 -13.09 -8.39
C LEU A 145 -1.53 -12.00 -9.26
N TYR A 146 -1.54 -12.21 -10.59
CA TYR A 146 -1.97 -11.19 -11.55
C TYR A 146 -3.41 -10.75 -11.33
N SER A 147 -4.32 -11.70 -11.06
CA SER A 147 -5.72 -11.39 -10.76
C SER A 147 -5.90 -10.56 -9.50
N GLN A 148 -5.13 -10.82 -8.46
CA GLN A 148 -5.19 -10.06 -7.22
C GLN A 148 -4.56 -8.68 -7.36
N LEU A 149 -3.45 -8.53 -8.11
CA LEU A 149 -2.87 -7.21 -8.42
C LEU A 149 -3.84 -6.38 -9.27
N TYR A 150 -4.49 -6.99 -10.27
CA TYR A 150 -5.52 -6.31 -11.05
C TYR A 150 -6.66 -5.79 -10.15
N SER A 151 -7.09 -6.55 -9.15
CA SER A 151 -8.12 -6.10 -8.19
C SER A 151 -7.70 -4.85 -7.41
N VAL A 152 -6.39 -4.65 -7.19
CA VAL A 152 -5.84 -3.51 -6.45
C VAL A 152 -5.59 -2.31 -7.38
N TYR A 153 -4.96 -2.56 -8.53
CA TYR A 153 -4.46 -1.50 -9.43
C TYR A 153 -5.43 -1.11 -10.54
N GLY A 154 -6.35 -2.01 -10.93
CA GLY A 154 -7.32 -1.78 -12.00
C GLY A 154 -6.73 -1.78 -13.42
N ASP A 155 -5.44 -2.10 -13.58
CA ASP A 155 -4.75 -2.13 -14.86
C ASP A 155 -5.03 -3.46 -15.58
N THR A 156 -5.76 -3.40 -16.69
CA THR A 156 -6.17 -4.59 -17.46
C THR A 156 -4.99 -5.34 -18.05
N LEU A 157 -3.86 -4.70 -18.30
CA LEU A 157 -2.64 -5.36 -18.79
C LEU A 157 -2.19 -6.48 -17.85
N MET A 158 -2.46 -6.36 -16.54
CA MET A 158 -2.09 -7.36 -15.56
C MET A 158 -2.77 -8.72 -15.75
N VAL A 159 -3.92 -8.76 -16.43
CA VAL A 159 -4.72 -9.98 -16.58
C VAL A 159 -5.08 -10.34 -18.02
N ASP A 160 -4.85 -9.48 -19.00
CA ASP A 160 -5.31 -9.69 -20.39
C ASP A 160 -4.82 -11.01 -21.00
N LYS A 161 -3.56 -11.36 -20.77
CA LYS A 161 -3.00 -12.62 -21.30
C LYS A 161 -3.58 -13.83 -20.57
N PHE A 162 -3.69 -13.75 -19.25
CA PHE A 162 -4.29 -14.81 -18.44
C PHE A 162 -5.78 -14.98 -18.76
N ARG A 163 -6.53 -13.90 -19.01
CA ARG A 163 -7.93 -13.97 -19.46
C ARG A 163 -8.07 -14.74 -20.77
N LYS A 164 -7.22 -14.46 -21.77
CA LYS A 164 -7.25 -15.20 -23.05
C LYS A 164 -7.03 -16.69 -22.86
N LEU A 165 -6.08 -17.08 -22.01
CA LEU A 165 -5.86 -18.46 -21.64
C LEU A 165 -7.08 -19.05 -20.90
N ALA A 166 -7.60 -18.38 -19.90
CA ALA A 166 -8.77 -18.79 -19.13
C ALA A 166 -10.04 -18.94 -20.02
N ASP A 167 -10.24 -18.06 -20.99
CA ASP A 167 -11.32 -18.16 -21.98
C ASP A 167 -11.19 -19.44 -22.81
N SER A 168 -9.96 -19.84 -23.18
CA SER A 168 -9.71 -21.09 -23.88
C SER A 168 -9.98 -22.33 -23.02
N ILE A 169 -9.67 -22.24 -21.70
CA ILE A 169 -10.01 -23.32 -20.75
C ILE A 169 -11.53 -23.46 -20.63
N VAL A 170 -12.26 -22.33 -20.45
CA VAL A 170 -13.73 -22.34 -20.38
C VAL A 170 -14.38 -22.90 -21.61
N ALA A 171 -13.83 -22.60 -22.79
CA ALA A 171 -14.37 -23.05 -24.08
C ALA A 171 -14.09 -24.53 -24.40
N ALA A 172 -13.14 -25.16 -23.70
CA ALA A 172 -12.73 -26.54 -23.98
C ALA A 172 -13.78 -27.58 -23.52
N PRO A 173 -13.93 -28.72 -24.20
CA PRO A 173 -14.90 -29.73 -23.84
C PRO A 173 -14.57 -30.51 -22.57
N HIS A 174 -13.32 -30.53 -22.13
CA HIS A 174 -12.83 -31.23 -20.92
C HIS A 174 -13.23 -32.72 -20.86
N THR A 175 -12.98 -33.44 -21.91
CA THR A 175 -13.33 -34.87 -22.08
C THR A 175 -12.14 -35.80 -21.93
N GLU A 176 -10.94 -35.28 -21.72
CA GLU A 176 -9.72 -36.08 -21.69
C GLU A 176 -9.60 -36.96 -20.44
N SER A 177 -8.92 -38.09 -20.57
CA SER A 177 -8.69 -39.04 -19.47
C SER A 177 -7.70 -38.47 -18.47
N LEU A 178 -7.95 -38.72 -17.17
CA LEU A 178 -7.02 -38.39 -16.06
C LEU A 178 -6.04 -39.54 -15.78
N GLU A 179 -6.09 -40.66 -16.53
CA GLU A 179 -5.13 -41.74 -16.36
C GLU A 179 -3.69 -41.29 -16.69
N TRP A 180 -2.73 -41.68 -15.83
CA TRP A 180 -1.34 -41.22 -15.91
C TRP A 180 -0.53 -41.83 -17.07
N LYS A 181 -1.13 -42.48 -18.01
CA LYS A 181 -0.50 -42.96 -19.25
C LYS A 181 -0.42 -41.91 -20.36
N ASN A 182 -1.17 -40.83 -20.24
CA ASN A 182 -1.14 -39.71 -21.19
C ASN A 182 -0.01 -38.70 -20.83
N GLY A 183 0.41 -37.88 -21.78
CA GLY A 183 1.32 -36.76 -21.49
C GLY A 183 0.72 -35.79 -20.46
N ILE A 184 1.52 -35.25 -19.56
CA ILE A 184 1.01 -34.43 -18.43
C ILE A 184 0.24 -33.20 -18.92
N HIS A 185 0.72 -32.52 -19.94
CA HIS A 185 0.11 -31.33 -20.53
C HIS A 185 -1.16 -31.62 -21.36
N HIS A 186 -1.52 -32.88 -21.57
CA HIS A 186 -2.79 -33.29 -22.15
C HIS A 186 -3.80 -33.78 -21.14
N ARG A 187 -3.48 -33.66 -19.82
CA ARG A 187 -4.34 -34.07 -18.71
C ARG A 187 -5.05 -32.88 -18.10
N GLU A 188 -6.29 -33.05 -17.84
CA GLU A 188 -7.14 -32.03 -17.26
C GLU A 188 -7.04 -32.06 -15.74
N TRP A 189 -5.90 -31.55 -15.19
CA TRP A 189 -5.54 -31.59 -13.77
C TRP A 189 -5.49 -33.02 -13.21
N ALA A 190 -4.73 -33.90 -13.88
CA ALA A 190 -4.66 -35.31 -13.56
C ALA A 190 -3.79 -35.65 -12.33
N TRP A 191 -3.36 -34.64 -11.57
CA TRP A 191 -2.57 -34.79 -10.35
C TRP A 191 -3.08 -33.83 -9.27
N CYS A 192 -2.92 -34.21 -8.00
CA CYS A 192 -3.51 -33.46 -6.88
C CYS A 192 -2.91 -32.07 -6.68
N ASP A 193 -1.63 -31.86 -7.03
CA ASP A 193 -0.95 -30.55 -6.95
C ASP A 193 -1.63 -29.50 -7.83
N ALA A 194 -2.18 -29.93 -9.00
CA ALA A 194 -2.92 -29.05 -9.89
C ALA A 194 -4.06 -28.29 -9.19
N LEU A 195 -4.61 -28.87 -8.12
CA LEU A 195 -5.72 -28.26 -7.37
C LEU A 195 -5.33 -27.00 -6.58
N PHE A 196 -4.03 -26.73 -6.40
CA PHE A 196 -3.55 -25.44 -5.92
C PHE A 196 -3.23 -24.49 -7.09
N MET A 197 -2.80 -25.01 -8.23
CA MET A 197 -2.26 -24.22 -9.33
C MET A 197 -3.38 -23.60 -10.18
N GLY A 198 -4.23 -24.46 -10.75
CA GLY A 198 -5.25 -24.08 -11.73
C GLY A 198 -6.55 -23.51 -11.14
N PRO A 199 -7.31 -24.30 -10.34
CA PRO A 199 -8.63 -23.85 -9.86
C PRO A 199 -8.60 -22.52 -9.14
N PRO A 200 -7.68 -22.27 -8.16
CA PRO A 200 -7.61 -20.96 -7.50
C PRO A 200 -7.27 -19.81 -8.45
N ALA A 201 -6.44 -20.05 -9.50
CA ALA A 201 -6.13 -19.00 -10.47
C ALA A 201 -7.39 -18.54 -11.21
N LEU A 202 -8.24 -19.47 -11.65
CA LEU A 202 -9.53 -19.17 -12.27
C LEU A 202 -10.50 -18.52 -11.26
N ALA A 203 -10.53 -18.98 -10.01
CA ALA A 203 -11.39 -18.42 -8.98
C ALA A 203 -11.04 -16.96 -8.65
N TYR A 204 -9.75 -16.62 -8.50
CA TYR A 204 -9.30 -15.24 -8.35
C TYR A 204 -9.61 -14.37 -9.56
N LEU A 205 -9.44 -14.93 -10.78
CA LEU A 205 -9.81 -14.21 -11.99
C LEU A 205 -11.32 -13.94 -12.05
N SER A 206 -12.13 -14.92 -11.65
CA SER A 206 -13.60 -14.76 -11.53
C SER A 206 -13.97 -13.61 -10.62
N THR A 207 -13.38 -13.55 -9.41
CA THR A 207 -13.60 -12.50 -8.44
C THR A 207 -13.16 -11.13 -8.98
N ALA A 208 -11.97 -11.06 -9.57
CA ALA A 208 -11.37 -9.82 -10.07
C ALA A 208 -12.11 -9.23 -11.27
N THR A 209 -12.61 -10.08 -12.17
CA THR A 209 -13.31 -9.66 -13.40
C THR A 209 -14.82 -9.68 -13.27
N ARG A 210 -15.37 -10.23 -12.18
CA ARG A 210 -16.80 -10.47 -11.96
C ARG A 210 -17.44 -11.36 -13.03
N TYR A 211 -16.65 -12.27 -13.61
CA TYR A 211 -17.11 -13.23 -14.63
C TYR A 211 -17.24 -14.63 -14.03
N PRO A 212 -18.45 -15.11 -13.68
CA PRO A 212 -18.65 -16.30 -12.86
C PRO A 212 -18.22 -17.61 -13.53
N ARG A 213 -18.16 -17.67 -14.87
CA ARG A 213 -17.80 -18.87 -15.63
C ARG A 213 -16.39 -19.40 -15.30
N TYR A 214 -15.46 -18.55 -14.89
CA TYR A 214 -14.15 -19.02 -14.46
C TYR A 214 -14.24 -19.85 -13.18
N LEU A 215 -15.02 -19.40 -12.20
CA LEU A 215 -15.26 -20.15 -10.96
C LEU A 215 -16.05 -21.45 -11.23
N GLU A 216 -17.08 -21.39 -12.08
CA GLU A 216 -17.89 -22.56 -12.46
C GLU A 216 -17.03 -23.62 -13.16
N THR A 217 -16.11 -23.23 -14.04
CA THR A 217 -15.18 -24.14 -14.71
C THR A 217 -14.17 -24.73 -13.72
N ALA A 218 -13.62 -23.90 -12.80
CA ALA A 218 -12.75 -24.35 -11.74
C ALA A 218 -13.43 -25.39 -10.85
N ASP A 219 -14.68 -25.16 -10.47
CA ASP A 219 -15.51 -26.08 -9.69
C ASP A 219 -15.70 -27.43 -10.45
N LYS A 220 -16.14 -27.38 -11.69
CA LYS A 220 -16.34 -28.58 -12.52
C LYS A 220 -15.08 -29.44 -12.60
N LEU A 221 -13.95 -28.82 -12.91
CA LEU A 221 -12.69 -29.55 -13.09
C LEU A 221 -12.07 -30.00 -11.76
N TRP A 222 -12.26 -29.24 -10.67
CA TRP A 222 -11.90 -29.67 -9.33
C TRP A 222 -12.52 -31.03 -9.00
N TRP A 223 -13.83 -31.17 -9.22
CA TRP A 223 -14.55 -32.41 -8.89
C TRP A 223 -14.20 -33.55 -9.86
N LYS A 224 -13.87 -33.28 -11.09
CA LYS A 224 -13.34 -34.29 -12.02
C LYS A 224 -12.06 -34.94 -11.47
N THR A 225 -11.14 -34.13 -10.95
CA THR A 225 -9.90 -34.61 -10.32
C THR A 225 -10.19 -35.30 -8.98
N THR A 226 -11.10 -34.75 -8.17
CA THR A 226 -11.49 -35.32 -6.88
C THR A 226 -12.11 -36.70 -7.03
N ASP A 227 -13.04 -36.87 -7.98
CA ASP A 227 -13.70 -38.15 -8.21
C ASP A 227 -12.70 -39.23 -8.66
N PHE A 228 -11.57 -38.84 -9.23
CA PHE A 228 -10.53 -39.76 -9.70
C PHE A 228 -9.45 -40.05 -8.65
N LEU A 229 -9.02 -39.07 -7.87
CA LEU A 229 -7.86 -39.18 -6.97
C LEU A 229 -8.18 -39.25 -5.47
N TYR A 230 -9.38 -38.84 -5.07
CA TYR A 230 -9.71 -38.81 -3.64
C TYR A 230 -10.14 -40.17 -3.10
N ASN A 231 -9.39 -40.70 -2.16
CA ASN A 231 -9.78 -41.90 -1.41
C ASN A 231 -10.68 -41.54 -0.23
N LYS A 232 -11.97 -41.85 -0.34
CA LYS A 232 -12.95 -41.54 0.70
C LYS A 232 -12.69 -42.28 2.01
N GLN A 233 -12.09 -43.48 1.98
CA GLN A 233 -11.79 -44.27 3.16
C GLN A 233 -10.66 -43.67 3.97
N ASP A 234 -9.61 -43.20 3.28
CA ASP A 234 -8.43 -42.59 3.91
C ASP A 234 -8.60 -41.07 4.12
N SER A 235 -9.59 -40.46 3.44
CA SER A 235 -9.81 -38.99 3.39
C SER A 235 -8.58 -38.21 2.90
N LEU A 236 -7.86 -38.79 1.93
CA LEU A 236 -6.62 -38.26 1.36
C LEU A 236 -6.60 -38.45 -0.16
N TYR A 237 -5.79 -37.63 -0.83
CA TYR A 237 -5.58 -37.71 -2.29
C TYR A 237 -4.33 -38.51 -2.62
N TYR A 238 -4.46 -39.45 -3.57
CA TYR A 238 -3.30 -39.95 -4.33
C TYR A 238 -2.69 -38.79 -5.13
N ARG A 239 -1.36 -38.82 -5.32
CA ARG A 239 -0.67 -37.77 -6.10
C ARG A 239 -1.22 -37.71 -7.55
N ASP A 240 -1.32 -38.89 -8.19
CA ASP A 240 -1.90 -39.09 -9.51
C ASP A 240 -2.34 -40.57 -9.68
N GLY A 241 -2.92 -40.91 -10.82
CA GLY A 241 -3.43 -42.27 -11.11
C GLY A 241 -2.38 -43.35 -10.97
N SER A 242 -1.09 -43.07 -11.15
CA SER A 242 -0.02 -44.06 -11.01
C SER A 242 0.27 -44.47 -9.57
N TYR A 243 -0.24 -43.73 -8.58
CA TYR A 243 -0.11 -44.04 -7.14
C TYR A 243 -1.28 -44.88 -6.61
N ILE A 244 -2.38 -45.01 -7.35
CA ILE A 244 -3.51 -45.82 -6.94
C ILE A 244 -3.07 -47.29 -6.85
N GLY A 245 -3.19 -47.85 -5.66
CA GLY A 245 -2.75 -49.23 -5.37
C GLY A 245 -1.29 -49.39 -4.97
N LYS A 246 -0.44 -48.36 -5.10
CA LYS A 246 0.93 -48.41 -4.55
C LYS A 246 0.91 -48.40 -3.03
N LYS A 247 1.86 -49.11 -2.45
CA LYS A 247 1.98 -49.26 -0.99
C LYS A 247 3.31 -48.74 -0.47
N GLU A 248 3.25 -48.17 0.73
CA GLU A 248 4.42 -47.85 1.57
C GLU A 248 5.01 -49.14 2.17
N LYS A 249 6.18 -49.01 2.82
CA LYS A 249 6.84 -50.18 3.47
C LYS A 249 5.99 -50.79 4.56
N ASN A 250 5.22 -50.00 5.28
CA ASN A 250 4.30 -50.48 6.34
C ASN A 250 2.99 -51.09 5.76
N GLY A 251 2.83 -51.17 4.45
CA GLY A 251 1.65 -51.73 3.79
C GLY A 251 0.49 -50.76 3.56
N THR A 252 0.57 -49.52 4.06
CA THR A 252 -0.45 -48.48 3.84
C THR A 252 -0.38 -47.95 2.39
N ASN A 253 -1.39 -47.16 1.98
CA ASN A 253 -1.36 -46.46 0.70
C ASN A 253 -0.34 -45.31 0.74
N VAL A 254 0.25 -44.99 -0.43
CA VAL A 254 1.19 -43.86 -0.53
C VAL A 254 0.42 -42.56 -0.64
N TYR A 255 0.52 -41.72 0.41
CA TYR A 255 -0.04 -40.36 0.41
C TYR A 255 1.05 -39.34 0.74
N TRP A 256 1.44 -38.60 -0.28
CA TRP A 256 2.47 -37.58 -0.17
C TRP A 256 1.95 -36.35 0.58
N SER A 257 2.68 -35.93 1.63
CA SER A 257 2.30 -34.83 2.50
C SER A 257 2.14 -33.52 1.73
N ARG A 258 3.15 -33.08 0.97
CA ARG A 258 3.06 -31.86 0.17
C ARG A 258 1.94 -31.93 -0.87
N GLY A 259 1.72 -33.07 -1.53
CA GLY A 259 0.61 -33.23 -2.46
C GLY A 259 -0.75 -32.96 -1.81
N ASN A 260 -1.01 -33.53 -0.65
CA ASN A 260 -2.22 -33.24 0.12
C ASN A 260 -2.23 -31.82 0.72
N GLY A 261 -1.05 -31.25 1.00
CA GLY A 261 -0.88 -29.85 1.39
C GLY A 261 -1.35 -28.88 0.31
N TRP A 262 -0.99 -29.16 -0.96
CA TRP A 262 -1.49 -28.42 -2.10
C TRP A 262 -3.01 -28.42 -2.18
N VAL A 263 -3.64 -29.60 -2.01
CA VAL A 263 -5.11 -29.72 -2.03
C VAL A 263 -5.73 -28.88 -0.91
N MET A 264 -5.22 -28.98 0.31
CA MET A 264 -5.74 -28.20 1.46
C MET A 264 -5.60 -26.69 1.23
N GLY A 265 -4.44 -26.25 0.74
CA GLY A 265 -4.22 -24.84 0.37
C GLY A 265 -5.14 -24.37 -0.77
N GLY A 266 -5.33 -25.22 -1.77
CA GLY A 266 -6.24 -24.97 -2.88
C GLY A 266 -7.71 -24.86 -2.44
N LEU A 267 -8.16 -25.77 -1.55
CA LEU A 267 -9.52 -25.72 -0.95
C LEU A 267 -9.80 -24.38 -0.28
N VAL A 268 -8.87 -23.88 0.55
CA VAL A 268 -8.99 -22.57 1.18
C VAL A 268 -9.13 -21.47 0.14
N ARG A 269 -8.26 -21.46 -0.86
CA ARG A 269 -8.24 -20.42 -1.88
C ARG A 269 -9.49 -20.45 -2.78
N MET A 270 -10.06 -21.64 -3.05
CA MET A 270 -11.35 -21.79 -3.71
C MET A 270 -12.49 -21.23 -2.85
N LEU A 271 -12.56 -21.66 -1.57
CA LEU A 271 -13.61 -21.25 -0.63
C LEU A 271 -13.64 -19.74 -0.36
N ASP A 272 -12.47 -19.09 -0.32
CA ASP A 272 -12.34 -17.63 -0.19
C ASP A 272 -12.95 -16.87 -1.39
N ASN A 273 -12.92 -17.47 -2.58
CA ASN A 273 -13.46 -16.86 -3.80
C ASN A 273 -14.90 -17.29 -4.13
N MET A 274 -15.49 -18.18 -3.34
CA MET A 274 -16.88 -18.59 -3.50
C MET A 274 -17.83 -17.67 -2.75
N PRO A 275 -18.76 -16.97 -3.43
CA PRO A 275 -19.82 -16.22 -2.75
C PRO A 275 -20.59 -17.09 -1.75
N ALA A 276 -21.18 -16.49 -0.71
CA ALA A 276 -21.94 -17.23 0.28
C ALA A 276 -23.11 -18.03 -0.34
N ALA A 277 -23.73 -17.50 -1.37
CA ALA A 277 -24.84 -18.14 -2.11
C ALA A 277 -24.38 -19.10 -3.21
N TYR A 278 -23.09 -19.34 -3.38
CA TYR A 278 -22.59 -20.24 -4.44
C TYR A 278 -23.01 -21.68 -4.16
N ALA A 279 -23.74 -22.30 -5.10
CA ALA A 279 -24.34 -23.63 -4.88
C ALA A 279 -23.31 -24.72 -4.57
N GLY A 280 -22.12 -24.68 -5.18
CA GLY A 280 -21.03 -25.63 -4.95
C GLY A 280 -20.35 -25.51 -3.57
N LYS A 281 -20.47 -24.37 -2.88
CA LYS A 281 -19.69 -24.06 -1.66
C LYS A 281 -19.84 -25.14 -0.56
N LYS A 282 -21.05 -25.66 -0.38
CA LYS A 282 -21.34 -26.68 0.65
C LYS A 282 -20.49 -27.94 0.48
N ARG A 283 -20.39 -28.48 -0.74
CA ARG A 283 -19.61 -29.69 -1.01
C ARG A 283 -18.11 -29.50 -0.85
N PHE A 284 -17.58 -28.27 -1.17
CA PHE A 284 -16.20 -27.93 -0.88
C PHE A 284 -15.93 -27.85 0.64
N LEU A 285 -16.85 -27.28 1.42
CA LEU A 285 -16.73 -27.26 2.88
C LEU A 285 -16.78 -28.68 3.48
N GLU A 286 -17.58 -29.57 2.94
CA GLU A 286 -17.65 -30.97 3.40
C GLU A 286 -16.34 -31.70 3.13
N LEU A 287 -15.79 -31.61 1.91
CA LEU A 287 -14.49 -32.18 1.55
C LEU A 287 -13.37 -31.58 2.43
N TYR A 288 -13.35 -30.25 2.59
CA TYR A 288 -12.39 -29.55 3.42
C TYR A 288 -12.42 -30.10 4.88
N LYS A 289 -13.60 -30.25 5.48
CA LYS A 289 -13.74 -30.80 6.84
C LYS A 289 -13.21 -32.20 6.95
N GLN A 290 -13.57 -33.11 6.02
CA GLN A 290 -13.10 -34.50 6.01
C GLN A 290 -11.57 -34.56 6.01
N MET A 291 -10.93 -33.81 5.12
CA MET A 291 -9.47 -33.73 5.04
C MET A 291 -8.86 -33.09 6.28
N ALA A 292 -9.44 -31.99 6.81
CA ALA A 292 -8.93 -31.29 7.98
C ALA A 292 -8.86 -32.19 9.23
N TYR A 293 -9.93 -32.95 9.49
CA TYR A 293 -9.94 -33.93 10.58
C TYR A 293 -8.87 -35.00 10.37
N ARG A 294 -8.76 -35.54 9.17
CA ARG A 294 -7.75 -36.55 8.86
C ARG A 294 -6.33 -36.02 9.03
N ILE A 295 -6.04 -34.85 8.47
CA ILE A 295 -4.72 -34.20 8.54
C ILE A 295 -4.36 -33.90 10.00
N ALA A 296 -5.26 -33.33 10.79
CA ALA A 296 -4.97 -33.04 12.19
C ALA A 296 -4.58 -34.32 12.97
N ALA A 297 -5.23 -35.45 12.70
CA ALA A 297 -4.94 -36.72 13.34
C ALA A 297 -3.60 -37.35 12.90
N LEU A 298 -3.00 -36.89 11.81
CA LEU A 298 -1.73 -37.38 11.25
C LEU A 298 -0.50 -36.53 11.62
N GLN A 299 -0.67 -35.51 12.46
CA GLN A 299 0.44 -34.68 12.91
C GLN A 299 1.43 -35.49 13.75
N THR A 300 2.72 -35.43 13.41
CA THR A 300 3.78 -36.13 14.15
C THR A 300 4.14 -35.45 15.47
N ALA A 301 4.89 -36.16 16.30
CA ALA A 301 5.26 -35.69 17.64
C ALA A 301 6.08 -34.40 17.61
N ASP A 302 6.85 -34.14 16.56
CA ASP A 302 7.68 -32.95 16.39
C ASP A 302 6.90 -31.73 15.89
N GLY A 303 5.60 -31.88 15.61
CA GLY A 303 4.70 -30.82 15.17
C GLY A 303 4.62 -30.64 13.65
N THR A 304 5.44 -31.33 12.88
CA THR A 304 5.36 -31.32 11.41
C THR A 304 4.43 -32.44 10.90
N TRP A 305 4.23 -32.49 9.60
CA TRP A 305 3.70 -33.65 8.88
C TRP A 305 4.83 -34.10 7.96
N HIS A 306 5.35 -35.30 8.25
CA HIS A 306 6.47 -35.87 7.47
C HIS A 306 6.08 -36.14 6.02
N ALA A 307 7.05 -36.40 5.13
CA ALA A 307 6.84 -36.50 3.69
C ALA A 307 5.80 -37.57 3.30
N SER A 308 5.72 -38.72 4.00
CA SER A 308 4.62 -39.67 3.87
C SER A 308 3.65 -39.54 5.05
N LEU A 309 2.36 -39.35 4.74
CA LEU A 309 1.31 -39.16 5.78
C LEU A 309 0.97 -40.42 6.54
N LEU A 310 1.07 -41.61 5.91
CA LEU A 310 0.73 -42.87 6.54
C LEU A 310 1.92 -43.78 6.90
N ASP A 311 3.12 -43.36 6.52
CA ASP A 311 4.38 -44.05 6.86
C ASP A 311 5.47 -43.04 7.29
N PRO A 312 5.19 -42.19 8.30
CA PRO A 312 6.10 -41.11 8.71
C PRO A 312 7.43 -41.62 9.22
N ASP A 313 7.48 -42.80 9.79
CA ASP A 313 8.71 -43.41 10.33
C ASP A 313 9.73 -43.78 9.23
N ASN A 314 9.25 -44.06 8.03
CA ASN A 314 10.12 -44.29 6.86
C ASN A 314 10.69 -42.97 6.30
N TYR A 315 10.12 -41.84 6.68
CA TYR A 315 10.55 -40.50 6.30
C TYR A 315 10.67 -39.60 7.55
N PRO A 316 11.61 -39.85 8.48
CA PRO A 316 11.62 -39.24 9.80
C PRO A 316 12.07 -37.76 9.81
N ALA A 317 12.46 -37.22 8.66
CA ALA A 317 12.86 -35.82 8.56
C ALA A 317 11.62 -34.91 8.58
N LYS A 318 11.79 -33.74 9.20
CA LYS A 318 10.80 -32.65 9.08
C LYS A 318 10.54 -32.31 7.61
N GLU A 319 9.32 -31.90 7.31
CA GLU A 319 8.96 -31.38 5.99
C GLU A 319 8.10 -30.12 6.16
N THR A 320 8.62 -28.97 5.71
CA THR A 320 8.04 -27.67 6.03
C THR A 320 7.02 -27.18 5.02
N SER A 321 7.05 -27.64 3.76
CA SER A 321 6.09 -27.17 2.74
C SER A 321 4.68 -27.69 3.00
N GLY A 322 4.50 -29.02 3.19
CA GLY A 322 3.22 -29.62 3.57
C GLY A 322 2.72 -29.06 4.90
N THR A 323 3.62 -29.00 5.91
CA THR A 323 3.32 -28.44 7.23
C THR A 323 2.79 -27.00 7.12
N GLY A 324 3.41 -26.15 6.29
CA GLY A 324 2.95 -24.76 6.08
C GLY A 324 1.53 -24.69 5.51
N PHE A 325 1.22 -25.51 4.51
CA PHE A 325 -0.13 -25.56 3.94
C PHE A 325 -1.17 -26.10 4.93
N TYR A 326 -0.81 -27.05 5.78
CA TYR A 326 -1.73 -27.57 6.80
C TYR A 326 -2.00 -26.55 7.90
N VAL A 327 -0.96 -25.88 8.42
CA VAL A 327 -1.14 -24.79 9.38
C VAL A 327 -2.01 -23.68 8.79
N TYR A 328 -1.75 -23.28 7.53
CA TYR A 328 -2.59 -22.32 6.81
C TYR A 328 -4.04 -22.74 6.75
N ALA A 329 -4.29 -23.97 6.27
CA ALA A 329 -5.65 -24.44 6.05
C ALA A 329 -6.41 -24.64 7.36
N LEU A 330 -5.80 -25.26 8.38
CA LEU A 330 -6.45 -25.49 9.68
C LEU A 330 -6.76 -24.16 10.37
N MET A 331 -5.83 -23.20 10.33
CA MET A 331 -6.06 -21.88 10.93
C MET A 331 -7.17 -21.11 10.21
N TRP A 332 -7.22 -21.17 8.88
CA TRP A 332 -8.32 -20.62 8.09
C TRP A 332 -9.68 -21.20 8.53
N GLY A 333 -9.76 -22.50 8.77
CA GLY A 333 -10.99 -23.14 9.23
C GLY A 333 -11.46 -22.65 10.59
N ILE A 334 -10.53 -22.44 11.52
CA ILE A 334 -10.80 -21.83 12.82
C ILE A 334 -11.27 -20.38 12.65
N ASN A 335 -10.58 -19.59 11.82
CA ASN A 335 -10.90 -18.19 11.58
C ASN A 335 -12.31 -17.99 11.00
N ASN A 336 -12.75 -18.91 10.15
CA ASN A 336 -14.05 -18.85 9.49
C ASN A 336 -15.17 -19.63 10.22
N GLY A 337 -14.90 -20.14 11.43
CA GLY A 337 -15.88 -20.91 12.23
C GLY A 337 -16.27 -22.24 11.59
N VAL A 338 -15.47 -22.76 10.66
CA VAL A 338 -15.67 -24.04 9.97
C VAL A 338 -15.16 -25.20 10.80
N LEU A 339 -14.06 -24.99 11.53
CA LEU A 339 -13.44 -25.96 12.44
C LEU A 339 -13.56 -25.50 13.89
N PRO A 340 -13.87 -26.41 14.85
CA PRO A 340 -13.88 -26.09 16.26
C PRO A 340 -12.49 -25.69 16.77
N GLU A 341 -12.37 -24.47 17.27
CA GLU A 341 -11.10 -23.90 17.74
C GLU A 341 -10.41 -24.80 18.78
N LYS A 342 -11.16 -25.23 19.79
CA LYS A 342 -10.65 -26.02 20.91
C LYS A 342 -9.98 -27.32 20.48
N GLU A 343 -10.41 -27.88 19.34
CA GLU A 343 -9.94 -29.14 18.79
C GLU A 343 -8.73 -28.96 17.89
N PHE A 344 -8.71 -27.91 17.06
CA PHE A 344 -7.71 -27.74 16.01
C PHE A 344 -6.58 -26.77 16.38
N LEU A 345 -6.82 -25.81 17.29
CA LEU A 345 -5.81 -24.80 17.66
C LEU A 345 -4.51 -25.42 18.19
N PRO A 346 -4.51 -26.49 19.01
CA PRO A 346 -3.29 -27.14 19.48
C PRO A 346 -2.40 -27.66 18.34
N ALA A 347 -3.00 -28.25 17.30
CA ALA A 347 -2.27 -28.74 16.14
C ALA A 347 -1.66 -27.58 15.31
N VAL A 348 -2.41 -26.50 15.14
CA VAL A 348 -1.92 -25.28 14.48
C VAL A 348 -0.74 -24.67 15.24
N GLN A 349 -0.86 -24.50 16.55
CA GLN A 349 0.21 -23.93 17.38
C GLN A 349 1.49 -24.78 17.32
N LYS A 350 1.36 -26.07 17.46
CA LYS A 350 2.48 -27.01 17.38
C LYS A 350 3.14 -26.99 15.98
N GLY A 351 2.32 -26.95 14.92
CA GLY A 351 2.82 -26.82 13.54
C GLY A 351 3.56 -25.50 13.29
N TRP A 352 3.02 -24.38 13.75
CA TRP A 352 3.69 -23.08 13.64
C TRP A 352 5.00 -23.03 14.41
N GLN A 353 5.04 -23.57 15.62
CA GLN A 353 6.27 -23.65 16.40
C GLN A 353 7.34 -24.50 15.69
N ALA A 354 6.92 -25.62 15.08
CA ALA A 354 7.82 -26.45 14.28
C ALA A 354 8.36 -25.72 13.05
N LEU A 355 7.49 -24.98 12.32
CA LEU A 355 7.87 -24.15 11.17
C LEU A 355 8.88 -23.07 11.54
N THR A 356 8.61 -22.30 12.60
CA THR A 356 9.53 -21.25 13.06
C THR A 356 10.86 -21.81 13.55
N GLY A 357 10.86 -23.01 14.15
CA GLY A 357 12.05 -23.76 14.52
C GLY A 357 12.90 -24.23 13.32
N CYS A 358 12.34 -24.25 12.11
CA CYS A 358 13.05 -24.55 10.86
C CYS A 358 13.58 -23.30 10.16
N VAL A 359 13.32 -22.10 10.69
CA VAL A 359 13.88 -20.84 10.16
C VAL A 359 15.27 -20.62 10.72
N GLN A 360 16.27 -20.59 9.87
CA GLN A 360 17.67 -20.33 10.23
C GLN A 360 17.88 -18.89 10.73
N PRO A 361 18.98 -18.59 11.44
CA PRO A 361 19.25 -17.24 11.95
C PRO A 361 19.25 -16.15 10.89
N ASN A 362 19.70 -16.45 9.65
CA ASN A 362 19.73 -15.54 8.51
C ASN A 362 18.36 -15.33 7.83
N GLY A 363 17.34 -16.12 8.20
CA GLY A 363 15.98 -16.08 7.65
C GLY A 363 15.66 -17.17 6.61
N LYS A 364 16.62 -18.05 6.26
CA LYS A 364 16.36 -19.18 5.36
C LYS A 364 15.39 -20.15 6.01
N LEU A 365 14.34 -20.55 5.31
CA LEU A 365 13.45 -21.64 5.71
C LEU A 365 14.07 -22.96 5.23
N GLY A 366 14.43 -23.85 6.16
CA GLY A 366 14.97 -25.17 5.86
C GLY A 366 13.91 -26.28 5.84
N PHE A 367 14.36 -27.49 5.57
CA PHE A 367 13.54 -28.71 5.52
C PHE A 367 12.38 -28.64 4.50
N VAL A 368 12.59 -27.94 3.40
CA VAL A 368 11.64 -27.95 2.27
C VAL A 368 12.05 -29.07 1.33
N GLN A 369 11.25 -30.12 1.20
CA GLN A 369 11.52 -31.19 0.26
C GLN A 369 11.64 -30.61 -1.17
N GLU A 370 12.67 -30.97 -1.91
CA GLU A 370 12.87 -30.60 -3.33
C GLU A 370 11.70 -31.00 -4.21
N ILE A 371 11.61 -30.42 -5.43
CA ILE A 371 10.59 -30.77 -6.41
C ILE A 371 10.55 -32.28 -6.59
N GLY A 372 9.36 -32.86 -6.55
CA GLY A 372 9.15 -34.30 -6.68
C GLY A 372 7.69 -34.67 -6.85
N ALA A 373 7.42 -35.95 -6.99
CA ALA A 373 6.08 -36.52 -7.16
C ALA A 373 5.70 -37.51 -6.04
N ALA A 374 6.57 -37.69 -5.05
CA ALA A 374 6.45 -38.70 -3.99
C ALA A 374 7.09 -38.21 -2.69
N PRO A 375 6.83 -38.91 -1.57
CA PRO A 375 7.57 -38.69 -0.33
C PRO A 375 9.09 -38.79 -0.57
N GLY A 376 9.84 -37.83 -0.03
CA GLY A 376 11.29 -37.70 -0.15
C GLY A 376 11.93 -37.15 1.09
N LYS A 377 13.25 -37.14 1.15
CA LYS A 377 14.03 -36.59 2.26
C LYS A 377 14.11 -35.07 2.15
N ALA A 378 14.22 -34.42 3.30
CA ALA A 378 14.55 -33.00 3.40
C ALA A 378 15.54 -32.77 4.54
N THR A 379 16.44 -31.81 4.40
CA THR A 379 17.44 -31.41 5.39
C THR A 379 17.29 -29.96 5.78
N ALA A 380 17.99 -29.52 6.81
CA ALA A 380 17.99 -28.13 7.24
C ALA A 380 18.47 -27.15 6.15
N ASP A 381 19.25 -27.65 5.19
CA ASP A 381 19.81 -26.85 4.10
C ASP A 381 18.93 -26.81 2.84
N ASP A 382 17.94 -27.71 2.75
CA ASP A 382 17.04 -27.75 1.60
C ASP A 382 15.97 -26.67 1.74
N THR A 383 15.84 -25.85 0.72
CA THR A 383 14.86 -24.75 0.65
C THR A 383 14.34 -24.61 -0.77
N GLU A 384 13.03 -24.33 -0.87
CA GLU A 384 12.36 -24.04 -2.12
C GLU A 384 11.35 -22.91 -1.93
N VAL A 385 11.15 -22.11 -2.97
CA VAL A 385 10.31 -20.91 -2.93
C VAL A 385 8.86 -21.20 -2.55
N TYR A 386 8.30 -22.34 -2.95
CA TYR A 386 6.93 -22.74 -2.58
C TYR A 386 6.78 -23.04 -1.07
N GLY A 387 7.83 -23.53 -0.41
CA GLY A 387 7.84 -23.70 1.04
C GLY A 387 7.75 -22.35 1.77
N VAL A 388 8.48 -21.34 1.24
CA VAL A 388 8.34 -19.94 1.71
C VAL A 388 6.91 -19.45 1.52
N GLY A 389 6.30 -19.71 0.37
CA GLY A 389 4.90 -19.37 0.10
C GLY A 389 3.94 -19.96 1.15
N ALA A 390 4.07 -21.26 1.45
CA ALA A 390 3.25 -21.95 2.45
C ALA A 390 3.45 -21.37 3.88
N PHE A 391 4.70 -21.07 4.27
CA PHE A 391 5.02 -20.42 5.53
C PHE A 391 4.32 -19.06 5.69
N LEU A 392 4.38 -18.22 4.65
CA LEU A 392 3.76 -16.89 4.67
C LEU A 392 2.24 -16.96 4.69
N LEU A 393 1.62 -17.91 3.97
CA LEU A 393 0.19 -18.16 4.04
C LEU A 393 -0.23 -18.57 5.46
N ALA A 394 0.52 -19.49 6.10
CA ALA A 394 0.27 -19.91 7.48
C ALA A 394 0.33 -18.71 8.47
N GLY A 395 1.40 -17.91 8.38
CA GLY A 395 1.55 -16.70 9.21
C GLY A 395 0.41 -15.72 9.04
N SER A 396 -0.09 -15.52 7.80
CA SER A 396 -1.19 -14.59 7.55
C SER A 396 -2.48 -14.98 8.27
N GLU A 397 -2.79 -16.27 8.38
CA GLU A 397 -3.98 -16.73 9.09
C GLU A 397 -3.80 -16.66 10.62
N LEU A 398 -2.59 -16.85 11.14
CA LEU A 398 -2.29 -16.65 12.55
C LEU A 398 -2.45 -15.18 12.95
N ILE A 399 -2.01 -14.23 12.12
CA ILE A 399 -2.24 -12.79 12.35
C ILE A 399 -3.75 -12.49 12.42
N LYS A 400 -4.53 -13.00 11.47
CA LYS A 400 -6.00 -12.83 11.49
C LYS A 400 -6.63 -13.38 12.76
N TYR A 401 -6.16 -14.54 13.24
CA TYR A 401 -6.64 -15.13 14.46
C TYR A 401 -6.35 -14.26 15.69
N ASP A 402 -5.10 -13.80 15.84
CA ASP A 402 -4.71 -12.96 16.97
C ASP A 402 -5.49 -11.64 16.97
N LEU A 403 -5.63 -10.98 15.80
CA LEU A 403 -6.43 -9.77 15.65
C LEU A 403 -7.89 -9.98 16.07
N ARG A 404 -8.49 -11.12 15.71
CA ARG A 404 -9.86 -11.47 16.08
C ARG A 404 -10.03 -11.72 17.59
N LYS A 405 -9.02 -12.31 18.25
CA LYS A 405 -9.08 -12.71 19.67
C LYS A 405 -8.64 -11.62 20.64
N ASN A 406 -7.61 -10.88 20.29
CA ASN A 406 -6.88 -10.02 21.21
C ASN A 406 -6.99 -8.52 20.90
N ALA A 407 -7.52 -8.14 19.72
CA ALA A 407 -7.67 -6.75 19.36
C ALA A 407 -8.82 -6.09 20.13
N THR A 408 -8.49 -5.34 21.17
CA THR A 408 -9.42 -4.46 21.86
C THR A 408 -9.63 -3.18 21.04
N ALA A 409 -10.86 -2.94 20.59
CA ALA A 409 -11.27 -1.74 19.85
C ALA A 409 -10.40 -1.45 18.62
N ALA A 410 -10.41 -2.36 17.65
CA ALA A 410 -9.64 -2.17 16.43
C ALA A 410 -10.41 -1.32 15.42
N VAL A 411 -9.74 -0.29 14.94
CA VAL A 411 -10.10 0.40 13.70
C VAL A 411 -9.24 -0.22 12.59
N VAL A 412 -9.87 -0.72 11.55
CA VAL A 412 -9.18 -1.20 10.35
C VAL A 412 -9.17 -0.09 9.31
N ILE A 413 -7.98 0.30 8.88
CA ILE A 413 -7.76 1.26 7.80
C ILE A 413 -7.27 0.48 6.59
N SER A 414 -8.04 0.50 5.50
CA SER A 414 -7.77 -0.28 4.29
C SER A 414 -7.39 0.63 3.13
N ASN A 415 -6.29 0.32 2.47
CA ASN A 415 -5.88 0.96 1.23
C ASN A 415 -6.28 0.06 0.04
N ASN A 416 -7.50 0.23 -0.46
CA ASN A 416 -8.01 -0.55 -1.59
C ASN A 416 -7.64 0.07 -2.96
N SER A 417 -6.64 0.96 -2.98
CA SER A 417 -6.15 1.60 -4.21
C SER A 417 -4.78 1.07 -4.62
N GLY A 418 -4.44 1.25 -5.90
CA GLY A 418 -3.12 0.94 -6.45
C GLY A 418 -2.02 1.97 -6.11
N VAL A 419 -2.26 2.86 -5.13
CA VAL A 419 -1.33 3.93 -4.76
C VAL A 419 -0.86 3.76 -3.33
N ASN A 420 0.45 3.77 -3.11
CA ASN A 420 1.01 3.79 -1.76
C ASN A 420 0.62 5.06 -1.02
N ARG A 421 0.33 4.94 0.27
CA ARG A 421 0.04 6.03 1.19
C ARG A 421 1.23 6.23 2.11
N GLU A 422 1.83 7.41 2.11
CA GLU A 422 2.99 7.74 2.93
C GLU A 422 2.70 8.96 3.80
N GLY A 423 2.46 8.72 5.09
CA GLY A 423 2.09 9.77 6.04
C GLY A 423 0.75 10.42 5.73
N ASP A 424 -0.13 9.74 5.01
CA ASP A 424 -1.47 10.24 4.66
C ASP A 424 -2.32 10.40 5.94
N ILE A 425 -3.18 11.40 5.96
CA ILE A 425 -4.06 11.68 7.09
C ILE A 425 -5.42 11.01 6.88
N VAL A 426 -5.83 10.21 7.86
CA VAL A 426 -7.16 9.61 7.95
C VAL A 426 -7.98 10.35 9.00
N GLU A 427 -9.20 10.73 8.63
CA GLU A 427 -10.12 11.46 9.48
C GLU A 427 -11.25 10.55 9.95
N ILE A 428 -11.46 10.44 11.26
CA ILE A 428 -12.45 9.55 11.88
C ILE A 428 -13.31 10.36 12.86
N PRO A 429 -14.65 10.23 12.86
CA PRO A 429 -15.49 10.84 13.88
C PRO A 429 -15.06 10.39 15.29
N TYR A 430 -14.84 11.35 16.20
CA TYR A 430 -14.32 11.05 17.53
C TYR A 430 -15.24 10.13 18.33
N GLY A 431 -16.55 10.35 18.24
CA GLY A 431 -17.55 9.52 18.94
C GLY A 431 -17.50 8.05 18.49
N ASP A 432 -17.35 7.81 17.21
CA ASP A 432 -17.28 6.47 16.62
C ASP A 432 -15.96 5.78 17.03
N PHE A 433 -14.85 6.51 16.95
CA PHE A 433 -13.53 6.00 17.32
C PHE A 433 -13.42 5.65 18.81
N MET A 434 -13.96 6.51 19.68
CA MET A 434 -13.85 6.38 21.15
C MET A 434 -15.04 5.67 21.79
N GLY A 435 -16.11 5.38 21.06
CA GLY A 435 -17.36 4.86 21.61
C GLY A 435 -17.24 3.52 22.32
N LYS A 436 -16.26 2.71 21.94
CA LYS A 436 -15.94 1.39 22.55
C LYS A 436 -14.79 1.43 23.54
N VAL A 437 -14.13 2.58 23.71
CA VAL A 437 -12.98 2.76 24.60
C VAL A 437 -13.44 3.08 26.01
N SER A 438 -12.83 2.47 27.04
CA SER A 438 -13.18 2.73 28.44
C SER A 438 -12.99 4.21 28.81
N LYS A 439 -13.85 4.73 29.71
CA LYS A 439 -13.73 6.13 30.17
C LYS A 439 -12.39 6.42 30.84
N ALA A 440 -11.75 5.43 31.45
CA ALA A 440 -10.43 5.58 32.05
C ALA A 440 -9.36 5.78 30.96
N THR A 441 -9.37 4.94 29.93
CA THR A 441 -8.47 5.03 28.79
C THR A 441 -8.65 6.32 27.99
N GLN A 442 -9.90 6.82 27.85
CA GLN A 442 -10.19 8.08 27.14
C GLN A 442 -9.49 9.31 27.74
N LYS A 443 -9.11 9.26 29.03
CA LYS A 443 -8.42 10.39 29.69
C LYS A 443 -6.97 10.53 29.28
N LYS A 444 -6.32 9.41 28.93
CA LYS A 444 -4.91 9.38 28.54
C LYS A 444 -4.67 8.14 27.69
N PHE A 445 -4.57 8.34 26.40
CA PHE A 445 -4.46 7.23 25.44
C PHE A 445 -3.40 7.52 24.38
N LYS A 446 -2.96 6.46 23.76
CA LYS A 446 -2.21 6.45 22.51
C LYS A 446 -2.84 5.48 21.52
N VAL A 447 -2.57 5.69 20.26
CA VAL A 447 -3.01 4.82 19.17
C VAL A 447 -1.84 3.99 18.69
N VAL A 448 -2.02 2.69 18.54
CA VAL A 448 -0.94 1.77 18.12
C VAL A 448 -1.40 0.91 16.93
N ASP A 449 -0.49 0.65 16.01
CA ASP A 449 -0.66 -0.42 15.02
C ASP A 449 -0.43 -1.76 15.71
N VAL A 450 -1.48 -2.56 15.84
CA VAL A 450 -1.43 -3.85 16.54
C VAL A 450 -0.48 -4.84 15.86
N VAL A 451 -0.43 -4.84 14.53
CA VAL A 451 0.42 -5.74 13.74
C VAL A 451 1.84 -5.19 13.60
N GLY A 452 1.97 -3.89 13.36
CA GLY A 452 3.26 -3.21 13.25
C GLY A 452 3.96 -3.00 14.59
N GLY A 453 3.22 -2.94 15.68
CA GLY A 453 3.74 -2.65 17.01
C GLY A 453 4.18 -1.20 17.22
N GLN A 454 3.84 -0.29 16.29
CA GLN A 454 4.28 1.10 16.31
C GLN A 454 3.15 2.01 16.78
N GLU A 455 3.52 3.11 17.43
CA GLU A 455 2.58 4.16 17.77
C GLU A 455 2.20 4.96 16.52
N ILE A 456 0.90 5.24 16.37
CA ILE A 456 0.36 6.02 15.26
C ILE A 456 0.17 7.46 15.74
N PRO A 457 0.83 8.45 15.13
CA PRO A 457 0.61 9.86 15.44
C PRO A 457 -0.85 10.26 15.22
N TYR A 458 -1.41 11.03 16.14
CA TYR A 458 -2.77 11.52 16.02
C TYR A 458 -2.93 12.98 16.45
N GLN A 459 -4.02 13.60 16.02
CA GLN A 459 -4.48 14.91 16.43
C GLN A 459 -5.98 14.91 16.63
N LEU A 460 -6.45 15.55 17.69
CA LEU A 460 -7.88 15.81 17.90
C LEU A 460 -8.29 17.11 17.20
N LEU A 461 -9.41 17.07 16.47
CA LEU A 461 -10.00 18.24 15.84
C LEU A 461 -11.21 18.71 16.66
N TYR A 462 -11.24 20.00 16.94
CA TYR A 462 -12.30 20.68 17.70
C TYR A 462 -13.22 21.52 16.80
N GLU A 463 -12.83 21.78 15.57
CA GLU A 463 -13.57 22.58 14.58
C GLU A 463 -13.99 23.95 15.14
N GLY A 464 -13.09 24.59 15.89
CA GLY A 464 -13.29 25.88 16.55
C GLY A 464 -14.18 25.82 17.79
N GLY A 465 -14.53 24.62 18.30
CA GLY A 465 -15.26 24.36 19.53
C GLY A 465 -14.37 23.98 20.71
N LYS A 466 -14.98 23.44 21.78
CA LYS A 466 -14.29 22.98 23.00
C LYS A 466 -14.27 21.46 23.15
N THR A 467 -15.05 20.73 22.34
CA THR A 467 -15.19 19.28 22.41
C THR A 467 -14.62 18.68 21.14
N ALA A 468 -13.82 17.62 21.25
CA ALA A 468 -13.29 16.91 20.09
C ALA A 468 -14.44 16.35 19.23
N ARG A 469 -14.37 16.64 17.94
CA ARG A 469 -15.33 16.20 16.92
C ARG A 469 -14.77 15.03 16.11
N LYS A 470 -13.49 15.08 15.80
CA LYS A 470 -12.81 14.11 14.98
C LYS A 470 -11.43 13.78 15.56
N ILE A 471 -10.88 12.68 15.15
CA ILE A 471 -9.48 12.33 15.35
C ILE A 471 -8.82 12.12 13.98
N LEU A 472 -7.64 12.68 13.82
CA LEU A 472 -6.77 12.43 12.68
C LEU A 472 -5.74 11.37 13.07
N LEU A 473 -5.51 10.41 12.20
CA LEU A 473 -4.41 9.45 12.29
C LEU A 473 -3.48 9.63 11.10
N GLN A 474 -2.17 9.71 11.34
CA GLN A 474 -1.18 9.74 10.26
C GLN A 474 -0.70 8.33 9.99
N VAL A 475 -0.94 7.83 8.77
CA VAL A 475 -0.70 6.45 8.42
C VAL A 475 0.17 6.30 7.18
N THR A 476 1.01 5.26 7.18
CA THR A 476 1.73 4.78 6.00
C THR A 476 1.21 3.39 5.67
N LEU A 477 0.68 3.23 4.45
CA LEU A 477 -0.05 2.02 4.07
C LEU A 477 0.17 1.72 2.58
N PRO A 478 0.87 0.64 2.24
CA PRO A 478 1.06 0.22 0.85
C PRO A 478 -0.25 -0.07 0.12
N ALA A 479 -0.20 -0.10 -1.20
CA ALA A 479 -1.31 -0.50 -2.05
C ALA A 479 -1.84 -1.88 -1.65
N GLY A 480 -3.16 -2.01 -1.48
CA GLY A 480 -3.83 -3.26 -1.11
C GLY A 480 -3.62 -3.73 0.33
N ALA A 481 -2.94 -2.95 1.20
CA ALA A 481 -2.67 -3.31 2.58
C ALA A 481 -3.75 -2.82 3.56
N ASN A 482 -3.74 -3.41 4.76
CA ASN A 482 -4.57 -3.00 5.90
C ASN A 482 -3.68 -2.65 7.09
N LEU A 483 -4.09 -1.63 7.85
CA LEU A 483 -3.53 -1.25 9.13
C LEU A 483 -4.58 -1.46 10.21
N TYR A 484 -4.17 -2.04 11.34
CA TYR A 484 -5.05 -2.38 12.45
C TYR A 484 -4.70 -1.51 13.65
N ALA A 485 -5.45 -0.41 13.82
CA ALA A 485 -5.21 0.55 14.89
C ALA A 485 -6.02 0.23 16.14
N ALA A 486 -5.37 0.23 17.30
CA ALA A 486 -6.01 0.07 18.61
C ALA A 486 -5.74 1.29 19.51
N VAL A 487 -6.71 1.59 20.37
CA VAL A 487 -6.56 2.61 21.43
C VAL A 487 -6.11 1.92 22.69
N VAL A 488 -4.96 2.32 23.22
CA VAL A 488 -4.41 1.78 24.47
C VAL A 488 -4.15 2.89 25.47
N GLU A 489 -4.22 2.59 26.77
CA GLU A 489 -3.89 3.54 27.82
C GLU A 489 -2.42 3.91 27.74
N GLY A 490 -2.09 5.19 27.89
CA GLY A 490 -0.71 5.67 27.90
C GLY A 490 -0.56 7.11 27.45
N THR A 491 0.64 7.65 27.64
CA THR A 491 1.01 8.99 27.13
C THR A 491 1.47 8.83 25.68
N PRO A 492 0.86 9.55 24.73
CA PRO A 492 1.35 9.52 23.35
C PRO A 492 2.75 10.12 23.25
N ALA A 493 3.55 9.59 22.33
CA ALA A 493 4.83 10.17 21.98
C ALA A 493 4.63 11.60 21.44
N PRO A 494 5.55 12.54 21.71
CA PRO A 494 5.47 13.88 21.14
C PRO A 494 5.51 13.83 19.62
N VAL A 495 4.54 14.46 18.98
CA VAL A 495 4.52 14.62 17.51
C VAL A 495 5.15 15.96 17.17
N LYS A 496 6.18 15.96 16.29
CA LYS A 496 6.76 17.21 15.76
C LYS A 496 5.65 17.98 15.04
N THR A 497 5.55 19.28 15.32
CA THR A 497 4.61 20.15 14.60
C THR A 497 4.93 20.15 13.11
N GLY A 498 4.03 19.58 12.33
CA GLY A 498 4.12 19.48 10.87
C GLY A 498 3.14 20.38 10.12
N ALA A 499 2.25 21.10 10.85
CA ALA A 499 1.33 22.09 10.28
C ALA A 499 1.04 23.20 11.30
N TYR A 500 0.99 24.46 10.82
CA TYR A 500 0.82 25.63 11.66
C TYR A 500 0.17 26.77 10.86
N GLY A 501 -0.60 27.62 11.53
CA GLY A 501 -1.14 28.82 10.90
C GLY A 501 -1.59 29.84 11.94
N ARG A 502 -1.50 31.12 11.60
CA ARG A 502 -1.95 32.22 12.45
C ARG A 502 -2.32 33.49 11.68
N TYR A 503 -3.08 34.33 12.32
CA TYR A 503 -3.27 35.73 11.94
C TYR A 503 -2.02 36.55 12.29
N VAL A 504 -1.63 37.47 11.38
CA VAL A 504 -0.39 38.24 11.44
C VAL A 504 -0.71 39.76 11.36
N PRO A 505 -1.16 40.38 12.46
CA PRO A 505 -1.51 41.80 12.48
C PRO A 505 -0.31 42.69 12.21
N GLU A 506 0.89 42.26 12.61
CA GLU A 506 2.14 42.97 12.37
C GLU A 506 2.54 43.09 10.89
N ARG A 507 1.93 42.28 9.99
CA ARG A 507 2.15 42.35 8.53
C ARG A 507 0.82 42.62 7.84
N LYS A 508 0.22 43.77 8.05
CA LYS A 508 -0.96 44.29 7.33
C LYS A 508 -2.16 43.32 7.33
N ASP A 509 -2.42 42.69 8.47
CA ASP A 509 -3.52 41.77 8.70
C ASP A 509 -3.44 40.49 7.82
N ASP A 510 -2.28 39.98 7.48
CA ASP A 510 -2.14 38.73 6.76
C ASP A 510 -2.66 37.55 7.60
N TYR A 511 -3.13 36.50 6.96
CA TYR A 511 -3.24 35.17 7.53
C TYR A 511 -2.23 34.26 6.84
N ALA A 512 -1.25 33.76 7.59
CA ALA A 512 -0.20 32.90 7.09
C ALA A 512 -0.33 31.49 7.67
N TRP A 513 -0.08 30.47 6.86
CA TRP A 513 -0.08 29.09 7.27
C TRP A 513 0.97 28.28 6.51
N GLU A 514 1.42 27.21 7.12
CA GLU A 514 2.48 26.36 6.57
C GLU A 514 2.38 24.92 7.04
N ASN A 515 3.08 24.07 6.33
CA ASN A 515 3.43 22.76 6.82
C ASN A 515 4.94 22.51 6.64
N ASP A 516 5.35 21.25 6.83
CA ASP A 516 6.74 20.80 6.63
C ASP A 516 7.18 20.79 5.15
N ARG A 517 6.39 21.35 4.22
CA ARG A 517 6.65 21.42 2.76
C ARG A 517 6.71 22.83 2.22
N MET A 518 5.65 23.57 2.42
CA MET A 518 5.43 24.89 1.85
C MET A 518 4.79 25.83 2.87
N ALA A 519 4.86 27.14 2.64
CA ALA A 519 4.07 28.11 3.36
C ALA A 519 3.22 28.95 2.40
N TYR A 520 2.18 29.55 2.92
CA TYR A 520 1.15 30.25 2.17
C TYR A 520 0.69 31.48 2.92
N ARG A 521 0.09 32.44 2.20
CA ARG A 521 -0.45 33.65 2.75
C ARG A 521 -1.73 34.09 2.01
N MET A 522 -2.70 34.59 2.78
CA MET A 522 -3.82 35.37 2.28
C MET A 522 -3.77 36.76 2.88
N TYR A 523 -4.00 37.76 2.06
CA TYR A 523 -3.83 39.16 2.44
C TYR A 523 -5.05 39.71 3.16
N GLY A 524 -4.80 40.48 4.22
CA GLY A 524 -5.83 41.09 5.04
C GLY A 524 -6.24 42.50 4.59
N LYS A 525 -7.23 43.06 5.31
CA LYS A 525 -7.85 44.34 5.01
C LYS A 525 -6.83 45.49 4.96
N ALA A 526 -5.85 45.49 5.88
CA ALA A 526 -4.89 46.57 5.98
C ALA A 526 -4.03 46.77 4.74
N LEU A 527 -3.81 45.70 3.94
CA LEU A 527 -3.04 45.81 2.71
C LEU A 527 -3.76 46.65 1.63
N GLU A 528 -5.08 46.79 1.68
CA GLU A 528 -5.85 47.63 0.75
C GLU A 528 -5.48 49.10 0.82
N GLN A 529 -4.83 49.55 1.90
CA GLN A 529 -4.32 50.92 2.08
C GLN A 529 -2.98 51.16 1.34
N VAL A 530 -2.38 50.12 0.75
CA VAL A 530 -1.12 50.14 0.05
C VAL A 530 -1.29 49.62 -1.39
N PRO A 531 -1.82 50.44 -2.33
CA PRO A 531 -2.21 49.97 -3.64
C PRO A 531 -1.09 49.30 -4.47
N LYS A 532 0.15 49.64 -4.21
CA LYS A 532 1.32 49.03 -4.90
C LYS A 532 1.63 47.61 -4.45
N GLU A 533 1.17 47.20 -3.25
CA GLU A 533 1.38 45.87 -2.68
C GLU A 533 0.09 45.04 -2.71
N MET A 534 -1.02 45.63 -3.15
CA MET A 534 -2.32 44.99 -3.13
C MET A 534 -2.35 43.73 -4.00
N ALA A 535 -2.81 42.63 -3.43
CA ALA A 535 -3.00 41.36 -4.09
C ALA A 535 -4.27 40.68 -3.60
N TYR A 536 -4.89 39.80 -4.42
CA TYR A 536 -6.17 39.17 -4.11
C TYR A 536 -6.07 37.68 -3.82
N GLY A 537 -5.29 36.98 -4.62
CA GLY A 537 -5.23 35.52 -4.59
C GLY A 537 -4.29 34.94 -3.54
N ILE A 538 -4.04 33.65 -3.66
CA ILE A 538 -3.22 32.89 -2.74
C ILE A 538 -1.75 33.11 -3.06
N ASP A 539 -0.97 33.42 -2.04
CA ASP A 539 0.47 33.58 -2.09
C ASP A 539 1.19 32.31 -1.60
N VAL A 540 2.42 32.08 -2.07
CA VAL A 540 3.22 30.89 -1.81
C VAL A 540 4.62 31.27 -1.37
N TRP A 541 5.09 30.66 -0.29
CA TRP A 541 6.47 30.76 0.16
C TRP A 541 7.20 29.44 -0.03
N ALA A 542 8.31 29.48 -0.75
CA ALA A 542 9.13 28.33 -1.08
C ALA A 542 10.00 27.90 0.11
N LYS A 543 9.90 26.64 0.54
CA LYS A 543 10.63 26.07 1.70
C LYS A 543 11.53 24.91 1.30
N ARG A 544 12.74 24.84 1.91
CA ARG A 544 13.62 23.67 1.89
C ARG A 544 13.87 23.07 3.27
N THR A 545 13.20 23.60 4.30
CA THR A 545 13.22 23.07 5.67
C THR A 545 11.87 22.48 6.04
N THR A 546 11.89 21.49 6.94
CA THR A 546 10.68 20.94 7.56
C THR A 546 10.25 21.71 8.83
N ASP A 547 11.00 22.73 9.22
CA ASP A 547 10.68 23.57 10.39
C ASP A 547 9.61 24.60 10.03
N MET A 548 8.87 25.04 11.05
CA MET A 548 7.90 26.12 10.90
C MET A 548 8.65 27.46 10.84
N VAL A 549 8.42 28.24 9.78
CA VAL A 549 9.21 29.43 9.45
C VAL A 549 8.44 30.74 9.59
N ILE A 550 7.10 30.74 9.65
CA ILE A 550 6.27 31.95 9.62
C ILE A 550 6.73 32.95 10.69
N ASP A 551 6.84 32.52 11.95
CA ASP A 551 7.19 33.41 13.06
C ASP A 551 8.61 33.94 12.99
N THR A 552 9.52 33.17 12.38
CA THR A 552 10.93 33.58 12.21
C THR A 552 11.07 34.53 11.03
N TRP A 553 10.46 34.20 9.88
CA TRP A 553 10.60 34.98 8.65
C TRP A 553 9.94 36.36 8.78
N TYR A 554 8.78 36.48 9.41
CA TYR A 554 8.16 37.79 9.64
C TYR A 554 8.96 38.69 10.60
N LYS A 555 9.85 38.15 11.42
CA LYS A 555 10.78 38.92 12.24
C LYS A 555 12.02 39.35 11.49
N LEU A 556 12.32 38.72 10.36
CA LEU A 556 13.44 39.04 9.50
C LEU A 556 12.95 40.00 8.40
N ASP A 557 13.53 41.19 8.28
CA ASP A 557 13.15 42.14 7.21
C ASP A 557 13.48 41.66 5.81
N ASN A 558 14.08 40.49 5.66
CA ASN A 558 14.64 40.00 4.39
C ASN A 558 14.24 38.55 4.05
N TYR A 559 12.97 38.20 4.22
CA TYR A 559 12.46 36.86 3.84
C TYR A 559 12.24 36.69 2.32
N HIS A 560 12.50 37.72 1.52
CA HIS A 560 12.53 37.64 0.04
C HIS A 560 13.88 37.15 -0.50
N HIS A 561 14.85 36.86 0.37
CA HIS A 561 16.13 36.24 -0.01
C HIS A 561 16.31 34.90 0.71
N ASP A 562 16.87 33.92 0.00
CA ASP A 562 17.09 32.60 0.55
C ASP A 562 18.25 32.57 1.56
N ASN A 563 17.89 32.47 2.82
CA ASN A 563 18.82 32.34 3.93
C ASN A 563 19.11 30.88 4.31
N GLY A 564 18.98 29.95 3.37
CA GLY A 564 19.20 28.50 3.58
C GLY A 564 17.95 27.71 3.97
N GLN A 565 16.82 28.40 4.26
CA GLN A 565 15.54 27.76 4.59
C GLN A 565 14.48 27.91 3.49
N GLY A 566 14.70 28.78 2.53
CA GLY A 566 13.78 29.16 1.47
C GLY A 566 13.52 30.67 1.43
N LEU A 567 12.50 31.09 0.68
CA LEU A 567 12.18 32.52 0.47
C LEU A 567 10.75 32.72 -0.03
N ASP A 568 10.28 33.97 0.06
CA ASP A 568 9.08 34.48 -0.60
C ASP A 568 9.44 35.21 -1.89
N TYR A 569 9.14 34.63 -3.06
CA TYR A 569 9.34 35.27 -4.35
C TYR A 569 8.17 35.09 -5.33
N TYR A 570 7.12 34.43 -4.89
CA TYR A 570 5.94 34.21 -5.73
C TYR A 570 5.16 35.53 -5.91
N SER A 571 4.89 35.93 -7.15
CA SER A 571 4.15 37.15 -7.44
C SER A 571 2.67 36.85 -7.70
N VAL A 572 1.79 37.39 -6.86
CA VAL A 572 0.33 37.22 -6.92
C VAL A 572 -0.35 38.31 -7.73
N GLY A 573 -0.16 39.57 -7.34
CA GLY A 573 -0.84 40.73 -7.94
C GLY A 573 -2.38 40.66 -7.80
N LEU A 574 -3.07 41.36 -8.72
CA LEU A 574 -4.55 41.37 -8.76
C LEU A 574 -5.08 40.16 -9.56
N THR A 575 -4.72 38.95 -9.16
CA THR A 575 -5.05 37.68 -9.84
C THR A 575 -5.58 36.66 -8.85
N LEU A 576 -5.86 35.42 -9.32
CA LEU A 576 -6.23 34.28 -8.45
C LEU A 576 -5.00 33.67 -7.74
N GLY A 577 -3.78 34.12 -8.03
CA GLY A 577 -2.56 33.61 -7.42
C GLY A 577 -2.35 32.12 -7.67
N ALA A 578 -2.05 31.37 -6.64
CA ALA A 578 -1.71 29.95 -6.69
C ALA A 578 -2.94 29.01 -6.59
N GLY A 579 -4.12 29.45 -7.04
CA GLY A 579 -5.25 28.53 -7.09
C GLY A 579 -6.51 29.00 -6.33
N ASP A 580 -6.82 30.28 -6.29
CA ASP A 580 -8.06 30.77 -5.70
C ASP A 580 -9.25 30.62 -6.68
N THR A 581 -10.48 30.82 -6.15
CA THR A 581 -11.72 30.78 -6.91
C THR A 581 -12.52 32.06 -6.70
N ALA A 582 -13.11 32.59 -7.76
CA ALA A 582 -14.00 33.75 -7.72
C ALA A 582 -15.21 33.57 -8.65
N PRO A 583 -16.32 34.29 -8.42
CA PRO A 583 -17.42 34.37 -9.37
C PRO A 583 -16.95 34.81 -10.75
N TYR A 584 -17.58 34.25 -11.79
CA TYR A 584 -17.15 34.41 -13.17
C TYR A 584 -18.32 34.65 -14.12
N GLY A 585 -18.20 35.57 -15.03
CA GLY A 585 -19.25 35.81 -16.02
C GLY A 585 -18.81 36.74 -17.12
N LYS A 586 -19.21 36.47 -18.37
CA LYS A 586 -18.82 37.24 -19.55
C LYS A 586 -17.28 37.46 -19.65
N ASP A 587 -16.53 36.39 -19.43
CA ASP A 587 -15.05 36.37 -19.39
C ASP A 587 -14.42 37.34 -18.37
N THR A 588 -15.19 37.72 -17.34
CA THR A 588 -14.73 38.58 -16.26
C THR A 588 -14.71 37.82 -14.94
N ILE A 589 -13.58 37.91 -14.22
CA ILE A 589 -13.42 37.40 -12.86
C ILE A 589 -13.80 38.52 -11.89
N TYR A 590 -14.77 38.24 -11.01
CA TYR A 590 -15.24 39.21 -10.03
C TYR A 590 -14.55 38.99 -8.69
N TYR A 591 -13.33 39.54 -8.55
CA TYR A 591 -12.55 39.39 -7.34
C TYR A 591 -13.23 40.01 -6.11
N PRO A 592 -13.21 39.32 -4.94
CA PRO A 592 -13.50 39.97 -3.67
C PRO A 592 -12.36 40.94 -3.33
N LYS A 593 -12.60 41.88 -2.46
CA LYS A 593 -11.52 42.52 -1.70
C LYS A 593 -10.90 41.52 -0.74
N ASN A 594 -9.86 41.94 0.01
CA ASN A 594 -9.24 41.06 0.99
C ASN A 594 -10.20 40.69 2.13
N TYR A 595 -9.94 39.60 2.86
CA TYR A 595 -10.82 39.12 3.92
C TYR A 595 -11.00 40.14 5.06
N ARG A 596 -12.10 39.98 5.82
CA ARG A 596 -12.47 40.87 6.91
C ARG A 596 -12.40 40.22 8.31
N GLN A 597 -12.76 38.95 8.36
CA GLN A 597 -12.76 38.19 9.59
C GLN A 597 -12.05 36.86 9.37
N TRP A 598 -11.46 36.39 10.45
CA TRP A 598 -10.76 35.11 10.47
C TRP A 598 -11.13 34.33 11.72
N LYS A 599 -11.01 33.02 11.64
CA LYS A 599 -11.16 32.11 12.77
C LYS A 599 -10.25 30.92 12.59
N THR A 600 -9.31 30.70 13.52
CA THR A 600 -8.58 29.43 13.56
C THR A 600 -9.51 28.36 14.15
N LEU A 601 -9.73 27.29 13.44
CA LEU A 601 -10.60 26.19 13.83
C LEU A 601 -9.81 25.10 14.55
N ASP A 602 -8.67 24.71 14.00
CA ASP A 602 -7.73 23.76 14.57
C ASP A 602 -6.31 24.15 14.17
N ASN A 603 -5.37 23.95 15.07
CA ASN A 603 -3.97 24.25 14.82
C ASN A 603 -3.13 23.23 15.58
N GLY A 604 -2.54 22.30 14.88
CA GLY A 604 -1.88 21.20 15.55
C GLY A 604 -0.88 20.45 14.65
N PRO A 605 -0.27 19.39 15.20
CA PRO A 605 0.91 18.82 14.55
C PRO A 605 0.62 18.18 13.20
N LEU A 606 -0.61 17.69 12.96
CA LEU A 606 -0.94 16.99 11.71
C LEU A 606 -1.75 17.84 10.74
N ARG A 607 -2.53 18.80 11.24
CA ARG A 607 -3.37 19.67 10.39
C ARG A 607 -3.56 21.04 11.03
N THR A 608 -3.46 22.11 10.24
CA THR A 608 -4.02 23.42 10.55
C THR A 608 -5.26 23.66 9.72
N THR A 609 -6.31 24.25 10.33
CA THR A 609 -7.58 24.61 9.67
C THR A 609 -8.04 25.96 10.14
N PHE A 610 -8.45 26.83 9.22
CA PHE A 610 -8.98 28.15 9.53
C PHE A 610 -10.02 28.58 8.51
N ALA A 611 -10.83 29.58 8.89
CA ALA A 611 -11.84 30.18 8.02
C ALA A 611 -11.59 31.68 7.87
N LEU A 612 -11.74 32.19 6.63
CA LEU A 612 -11.67 33.59 6.27
C LEU A 612 -13.00 34.03 5.68
N THR A 613 -13.60 35.10 6.21
CA THR A 613 -14.88 35.62 5.74
C THR A 613 -14.68 36.97 5.08
N TYR A 614 -15.34 37.16 3.93
CA TYR A 614 -15.23 38.34 3.08
C TYR A 614 -16.49 39.20 3.16
N ASP A 615 -16.37 40.51 2.98
CA ASP A 615 -17.53 41.40 2.85
C ASP A 615 -18.32 41.11 1.58
N THR A 616 -19.56 41.59 1.53
CA THR A 616 -20.38 41.54 0.33
C THR A 616 -19.79 42.40 -0.78
N TRP A 617 -19.67 41.83 -2.00
CA TRP A 617 -19.28 42.55 -3.19
C TRP A 617 -20.20 42.23 -4.37
N GLN A 618 -20.13 43.04 -5.44
CA GLN A 618 -20.93 42.82 -6.66
C GLN A 618 -20.16 41.92 -7.63
N ALA A 619 -20.75 40.76 -7.93
CA ALA A 619 -20.32 39.86 -9.01
C ALA A 619 -21.28 39.99 -10.18
N GLY A 620 -21.05 40.93 -11.08
CA GLY A 620 -22.01 41.34 -12.08
C GLY A 620 -23.26 41.97 -11.45
N ASN A 621 -24.40 41.33 -11.63
CA ASN A 621 -25.67 41.78 -11.05
C ASN A 621 -26.04 41.11 -9.72
N ILE A 622 -25.15 40.29 -9.16
CA ILE A 622 -25.42 39.53 -7.95
C ILE A 622 -24.51 39.99 -6.82
N ALA A 623 -25.11 40.36 -5.69
CA ALA A 623 -24.35 40.62 -4.46
C ALA A 623 -24.01 39.29 -3.80
N VAL A 624 -22.73 39.03 -3.57
CA VAL A 624 -22.21 37.79 -3.01
C VAL A 624 -21.32 38.03 -1.80
N THR A 625 -21.33 37.09 -0.86
CA THR A 625 -20.29 36.93 0.19
C THR A 625 -19.66 35.57 0.06
N VAL A 626 -18.48 35.36 0.61
CA VAL A 626 -17.83 34.05 0.68
C VAL A 626 -17.16 33.82 2.02
N THR A 627 -17.25 32.58 2.50
CA THR A 627 -16.40 32.04 3.56
C THR A 627 -15.50 30.97 2.95
N LYS A 628 -14.18 31.15 3.11
CA LYS A 628 -13.15 30.18 2.67
C LYS A 628 -12.63 29.44 3.87
N THR A 629 -12.83 28.12 3.91
CA THR A 629 -12.22 27.25 4.91
C THR A 629 -11.05 26.49 4.27
N ILE A 630 -9.87 26.69 4.84
CA ILE A 630 -8.62 26.13 4.31
C ILE A 630 -8.05 25.16 5.34
N SER A 631 -7.67 23.97 4.90
CA SER A 631 -6.97 22.97 5.71
C SER A 631 -5.68 22.54 5.02
N LEU A 632 -4.61 22.43 5.79
CA LEU A 632 -3.31 21.95 5.30
C LEU A 632 -2.79 20.85 6.22
N ASP A 633 -2.51 19.69 5.62
CA ASP A 633 -1.98 18.52 6.32
C ASP A 633 -0.45 18.50 6.31
N ALA A 634 0.14 18.00 7.38
CA ALA A 634 1.56 17.66 7.42
C ALA A 634 1.89 16.66 6.30
N GLY A 635 3.00 16.89 5.60
CA GLY A 635 3.44 16.05 4.49
C GLY A 635 2.79 16.31 3.14
N SER A 636 1.70 17.07 3.06
CA SER A 636 1.00 17.38 1.81
C SER A 636 1.60 18.58 1.07
N GLN A 637 1.68 18.52 -0.26
CA GLN A 637 1.94 19.71 -1.10
C GLN A 637 0.66 20.50 -1.36
N LEU A 638 -0.52 19.91 -1.13
CA LEU A 638 -1.80 20.52 -1.47
C LEU A 638 -2.62 20.78 -0.21
N ASN A 639 -3.25 21.96 -0.20
CA ASN A 639 -4.26 22.39 0.75
C ASN A 639 -5.64 21.93 0.27
N ARG A 640 -6.56 21.67 1.19
CA ARG A 640 -7.98 21.55 0.88
C ARG A 640 -8.66 22.90 1.05
N MET A 641 -9.27 23.41 -0.01
CA MET A 641 -10.11 24.60 -0.02
C MET A 641 -11.57 24.20 -0.04
N GLN A 642 -12.37 24.81 0.83
CA GLN A 642 -13.82 24.79 0.78
C GLN A 642 -14.34 26.23 0.78
N GLN A 643 -15.06 26.61 -0.26
CA GLN A 643 -15.67 27.93 -0.38
C GLN A 643 -17.19 27.83 -0.33
N GLU A 644 -17.81 28.64 0.51
CA GLU A 644 -19.27 28.72 0.61
C GLU A 644 -19.70 30.15 0.28
N TYR A 645 -20.39 30.29 -0.85
CA TYR A 645 -20.93 31.56 -1.32
C TYR A 645 -22.35 31.77 -0.81
N SER A 646 -22.65 32.95 -0.28
CA SER A 646 -24.00 33.38 0.05
C SER A 646 -24.45 34.49 -0.91
N PHE A 647 -25.62 34.29 -1.54
CA PHE A 647 -26.21 35.23 -2.49
C PHE A 647 -27.72 35.06 -2.54
N LYS A 648 -28.42 36.06 -3.12
CA LYS A 648 -29.87 35.96 -3.35
C LYS A 648 -30.14 35.34 -4.73
N GLY A 649 -30.97 34.28 -4.78
CA GLY A 649 -31.35 33.58 -6.01
C GLY A 649 -31.47 32.07 -5.78
N ASN A 650 -32.20 31.39 -6.67
CA ASN A 650 -32.51 29.95 -6.54
C ASN A 650 -31.63 29.04 -7.42
N GLY A 651 -30.78 29.60 -8.27
CA GLY A 651 -29.91 28.85 -9.17
C GLY A 651 -28.43 28.93 -8.76
N PRO A 652 -27.57 28.06 -9.28
CA PRO A 652 -26.15 28.15 -9.07
C PRO A 652 -25.55 29.37 -9.78
N ILE A 653 -24.47 29.92 -9.22
CA ILE A 653 -23.67 30.96 -9.87
C ILE A 653 -22.43 30.35 -10.53
N PRO A 654 -22.00 30.88 -11.67
CA PRO A 654 -20.75 30.48 -12.28
C PRO A 654 -19.56 31.00 -11.46
N VAL A 655 -18.55 30.16 -11.30
CA VAL A 655 -17.27 30.46 -10.64
C VAL A 655 -16.13 29.99 -11.51
N VAL A 656 -14.93 30.48 -11.26
CA VAL A 656 -13.72 30.01 -11.91
C VAL A 656 -12.61 29.82 -10.90
N THR A 657 -11.98 28.67 -10.91
CA THR A 657 -10.74 28.40 -10.16
C THR A 657 -9.55 28.62 -11.07
N GLY A 658 -8.50 29.30 -10.62
CA GLY A 658 -7.41 29.62 -11.53
C GLY A 658 -6.04 29.76 -10.89
N ILE A 659 -5.03 29.60 -11.72
CA ILE A 659 -3.61 29.77 -11.40
C ILE A 659 -3.05 30.90 -12.27
N VAL A 660 -2.30 31.83 -11.69
CA VAL A 660 -1.64 32.89 -12.45
C VAL A 660 -0.50 32.31 -13.30
N LYS A 661 -0.42 32.75 -14.55
CA LYS A 661 0.68 32.43 -15.47
C LYS A 661 1.75 33.51 -15.46
N ARG A 662 2.98 33.12 -15.74
CA ARG A 662 4.07 34.05 -16.01
C ARG A 662 4.06 34.44 -17.48
N LYS A 663 4.76 35.56 -17.83
CA LYS A 663 4.89 36.01 -19.21
C LYS A 663 5.71 35.05 -20.06
N GLU A 664 6.77 34.50 -19.46
CA GLU A 664 7.61 33.49 -20.06
C GLU A 664 6.88 32.12 -20.05
N ALA A 665 7.26 31.26 -20.99
CA ALA A 665 6.63 29.94 -21.11
C ALA A 665 7.04 29.00 -19.97
N GLY A 666 6.08 28.50 -19.25
CA GLY A 666 6.22 27.36 -18.32
C GLY A 666 5.61 26.09 -18.91
N THR A 667 5.70 24.99 -18.17
CA THR A 667 5.09 23.71 -18.55
C THR A 667 3.70 23.58 -17.92
N VAL A 668 2.70 23.19 -18.71
CA VAL A 668 1.28 23.15 -18.31
C VAL A 668 0.75 21.72 -18.40
N LEU A 669 -0.04 21.30 -17.43
CA LEU A 669 -0.88 20.09 -17.42
C LEU A 669 -2.35 20.51 -17.26
N LEU A 670 -3.19 20.18 -18.24
CA LEU A 670 -4.65 20.33 -18.17
C LEU A 670 -5.28 18.96 -18.43
N ASP A 671 -5.78 18.32 -17.40
CA ASP A 671 -6.43 17.00 -17.45
C ASP A 671 -7.83 17.10 -16.85
N GLU A 672 -8.80 17.44 -17.70
CA GLU A 672 -10.20 17.59 -17.31
C GLU A 672 -10.80 16.31 -16.75
N LYS A 673 -10.43 15.18 -17.34
CA LYS A 673 -10.93 13.84 -16.94
C LYS A 673 -10.53 13.49 -15.52
N ASN A 674 -9.30 13.77 -15.15
CA ASN A 674 -8.78 13.52 -13.81
C ASN A 674 -8.96 14.71 -12.87
N GLY A 675 -9.36 15.88 -13.41
CA GLY A 675 -9.55 17.09 -12.63
C GLY A 675 -8.22 17.69 -12.16
N VAL A 676 -7.18 17.62 -12.98
CA VAL A 676 -5.83 18.12 -12.62
C VAL A 676 -5.45 19.30 -13.49
N MET A 677 -5.19 20.43 -12.87
CA MET A 677 -4.64 21.63 -13.49
C MET A 677 -3.31 21.97 -12.83
N GLY A 678 -2.19 21.77 -13.53
CA GLY A 678 -0.84 21.95 -13.05
C GLY A 678 -0.06 22.96 -13.89
N TYR A 679 0.79 23.73 -13.23
CA TYR A 679 1.69 24.69 -13.87
C TYR A 679 3.07 24.61 -13.19
N TRP A 680 4.09 24.36 -13.99
CA TRP A 680 5.49 24.48 -13.60
C TRP A 680 6.04 25.74 -14.23
N GLU A 681 6.27 26.76 -13.41
CA GLU A 681 6.67 28.09 -13.84
C GLU A 681 8.01 28.08 -14.59
N PRO A 682 8.31 29.11 -15.38
CA PRO A 682 9.67 29.36 -15.86
C PRO A 682 10.61 29.63 -14.68
N THR A 683 11.89 29.33 -14.85
CA THR A 683 12.88 29.53 -13.81
C THR A 683 13.07 31.04 -13.50
N HIS A 684 12.94 31.41 -12.25
CA HIS A 684 13.14 32.78 -11.76
C HIS A 684 14.59 32.97 -11.29
N GLY A 685 15.47 33.27 -12.21
CA GLY A 685 16.88 33.50 -11.91
C GLY A 685 17.50 32.43 -11.03
N GLU A 686 18.15 32.85 -9.95
CA GLU A 686 18.74 31.95 -8.97
C GLU A 686 17.75 31.44 -7.94
N ASP A 687 16.51 31.96 -7.85
CA ASP A 687 15.51 31.54 -6.87
C ASP A 687 14.89 30.18 -7.24
N GLY A 688 14.99 29.78 -8.49
CA GLY A 688 14.51 28.48 -8.97
C GLY A 688 13.12 28.55 -9.57
N THR A 689 12.38 27.44 -9.47
CA THR A 689 11.07 27.25 -10.11
C THR A 689 10.05 26.76 -9.11
N ILE A 690 8.89 27.41 -9.09
CA ILE A 690 7.70 26.96 -8.34
C ILE A 690 6.76 26.23 -9.30
N GLY A 691 6.29 25.06 -8.87
CA GLY A 691 5.13 24.40 -9.43
C GLY A 691 3.89 24.78 -8.63
N VAL A 692 2.79 25.13 -9.30
CA VAL A 692 1.49 25.38 -8.66
C VAL A 692 0.39 24.53 -9.29
N ALA A 693 -0.65 24.21 -8.56
CA ALA A 693 -1.72 23.34 -9.07
C ALA A 693 -3.07 23.56 -8.40
N CYS A 694 -4.13 23.18 -9.13
CA CYS A 694 -5.44 22.89 -8.58
C CYS A 694 -5.85 21.46 -8.94
N VAL A 695 -6.42 20.71 -7.98
CA VAL A 695 -6.92 19.35 -8.19
C VAL A 695 -8.36 19.26 -7.68
N PHE A 696 -9.22 18.66 -8.51
CA PHE A 696 -10.63 18.47 -8.22
C PHE A 696 -10.91 16.97 -7.98
N ALA A 697 -11.75 16.65 -7.02
CA ALA A 697 -12.12 15.26 -6.71
C ALA A 697 -13.04 14.60 -7.78
N ARG A 698 -13.33 15.32 -8.86
CA ARG A 698 -14.23 14.92 -9.95
C ARG A 698 -13.72 15.41 -11.30
N GLU A 699 -14.23 14.85 -12.36
CA GLU A 699 -14.10 15.39 -13.71
C GLU A 699 -14.65 16.82 -13.75
N VAL A 700 -13.98 17.71 -14.49
CA VAL A 700 -14.40 19.10 -14.70
C VAL A 700 -14.85 19.32 -16.14
N ALA A 701 -15.79 20.23 -16.33
CA ALA A 701 -16.42 20.47 -17.63
C ALA A 701 -15.44 21.06 -18.69
N GLY A 702 -14.31 21.62 -18.25
CA GLY A 702 -13.28 22.14 -19.12
C GLY A 702 -12.20 22.89 -18.36
N MET A 703 -11.06 23.03 -19.01
CA MET A 703 -9.94 23.87 -18.58
C MET A 703 -9.52 24.74 -19.75
N LYS A 704 -9.16 26.00 -19.50
CA LYS A 704 -8.74 26.93 -20.54
C LYS A 704 -7.57 27.79 -20.10
N THR A 705 -6.88 28.37 -21.05
CA THR A 705 -5.78 29.31 -20.84
C THR A 705 -6.17 30.65 -21.40
N ASP A 706 -6.01 31.71 -20.62
CA ASP A 706 -6.00 33.10 -21.12
C ASP A 706 -4.62 33.72 -21.02
N ASN A 707 -4.51 35.03 -21.20
CA ASN A 707 -3.23 35.73 -21.16
C ASN A 707 -2.59 35.78 -19.76
N VAL A 708 -3.41 35.61 -18.71
CA VAL A 708 -3.01 35.80 -17.30
C VAL A 708 -3.10 34.52 -16.49
N HIS A 709 -4.06 33.63 -16.83
CA HIS A 709 -4.38 32.47 -16.00
C HIS A 709 -4.48 31.16 -16.77
N LEU A 710 -4.30 30.06 -16.04
CA LEU A 710 -4.95 28.77 -16.31
C LEU A 710 -6.25 28.76 -15.51
N LEU A 711 -7.37 28.40 -16.14
CA LEU A 711 -8.71 28.52 -15.57
C LEU A 711 -9.50 27.21 -15.70
N SER A 712 -10.19 26.84 -14.63
CA SER A 712 -11.20 25.77 -14.62
C SER A 712 -12.56 26.37 -14.24
N PRO A 713 -13.47 26.59 -15.21
CA PRO A 713 -14.84 27.05 -14.95
C PRO A 713 -15.65 26.00 -14.21
N GLY A 714 -16.53 26.46 -13.31
CA GLY A 714 -17.44 25.62 -12.54
C GLY A 714 -18.70 26.38 -12.11
N THR A 715 -19.51 25.76 -11.28
CA THR A 715 -20.70 26.38 -10.68
C THR A 715 -20.81 26.01 -9.21
N THR A 716 -21.41 26.89 -8.41
CA THR A 716 -21.70 26.62 -7.00
C THR A 716 -23.10 27.11 -6.63
N GLY A 717 -23.81 26.36 -5.77
CA GLY A 717 -25.09 26.74 -5.22
C GLY A 717 -24.97 27.69 -4.02
N ASN A 718 -26.06 28.35 -3.65
CA ASN A 718 -26.13 29.20 -2.47
C ASN A 718 -25.89 28.38 -1.20
N GLN A 719 -24.85 28.75 -0.40
CA GLN A 719 -24.40 28.04 0.81
C GLN A 719 -24.06 26.56 0.58
N GLN A 720 -23.69 26.21 -0.64
CA GLN A 720 -23.18 24.87 -0.96
C GLN A 720 -21.65 24.88 -1.00
N PRO A 721 -20.98 23.88 -0.41
CA PRO A 721 -19.53 23.83 -0.41
C PRO A 721 -18.98 23.55 -1.82
N TYR A 722 -18.14 24.45 -2.30
CA TYR A 722 -17.29 24.25 -3.48
C TYR A 722 -15.91 23.80 -3.03
N VAL A 723 -15.59 22.52 -3.23
CA VAL A 723 -14.38 21.91 -2.69
C VAL A 723 -13.42 21.55 -3.81
N TYR A 724 -12.16 21.93 -3.63
CA TYR A 724 -11.02 21.54 -4.45
C TYR A 724 -9.73 21.59 -3.63
N TYR A 725 -8.63 21.20 -4.24
CA TYR A 725 -7.30 21.27 -3.62
C TYR A 725 -6.40 22.20 -4.43
N PHE A 726 -5.56 22.96 -3.74
CA PHE A 726 -4.56 23.83 -4.36
C PHE A 726 -3.23 23.70 -3.64
N GLY A 727 -2.15 24.00 -4.31
CA GLY A 727 -0.86 24.01 -3.63
C GLY A 727 0.32 24.18 -4.55
N ALA A 728 1.51 23.99 -3.98
CA ALA A 728 2.76 24.27 -4.67
C ALA A 728 3.89 23.32 -4.29
N ALA A 729 4.91 23.31 -5.14
CA ALA A 729 6.20 22.68 -4.92
C ALA A 729 7.31 23.62 -5.39
N TRP A 730 8.53 23.44 -4.87
CA TRP A 730 9.70 24.21 -5.25
C TRP A 730 10.86 23.30 -5.62
N ASN A 731 11.49 23.54 -6.79
CA ASN A 731 12.56 22.67 -7.28
C ASN A 731 13.79 22.60 -6.37
N LYS A 732 14.00 23.60 -5.51
CA LYS A 732 15.08 23.60 -4.51
C LYS A 732 14.64 23.07 -3.13
N GLY A 733 13.38 22.63 -2.99
CA GLY A 733 12.85 21.96 -1.78
C GLY A 733 13.31 20.51 -1.62
N GLY A 734 14.04 19.95 -2.60
CA GLY A 734 14.71 18.66 -2.53
C GLY A 734 13.83 17.41 -2.75
N ARG A 735 12.53 17.58 -3.04
CA ARG A 735 11.59 16.47 -3.21
C ARG A 735 10.92 16.40 -4.58
N ILE A 736 10.55 17.55 -5.10
CA ILE A 736 9.95 17.72 -6.44
C ILE A 736 10.83 18.74 -7.15
N THR A 737 11.62 18.28 -8.09
CA THR A 737 12.70 19.07 -8.73
C THR A 737 12.42 19.36 -10.20
N SER A 738 11.38 18.76 -10.75
CA SER A 738 11.02 18.87 -12.17
C SER A 738 9.51 18.92 -12.40
N ALA A 739 9.11 19.42 -13.59
CA ALA A 739 7.70 19.40 -14.02
C ALA A 739 7.11 17.99 -14.03
N THR A 740 7.88 17.00 -14.48
CA THR A 740 7.43 15.59 -14.52
C THR A 740 7.12 15.07 -13.13
N GLU A 741 7.99 15.30 -12.15
CA GLU A 741 7.76 14.87 -10.77
C GLU A 741 6.56 15.59 -10.14
N TRP A 742 6.38 16.90 -10.46
CA TRP A 742 5.22 17.65 -10.00
C TRP A 742 3.92 17.08 -10.56
N PHE A 743 3.86 16.83 -11.86
CA PHE A 743 2.65 16.33 -12.51
C PHE A 743 2.33 14.89 -12.05
N ASN A 744 3.31 14.02 -11.90
CA ASN A 744 3.14 12.69 -11.33
C ASN A 744 2.60 12.75 -9.88
N TYR A 745 3.08 13.70 -9.06
CA TYR A 745 2.54 13.92 -7.72
C TYR A 745 1.05 14.31 -7.78
N LEU A 746 0.68 15.22 -8.68
CA LEU A 746 -0.71 15.69 -8.83
C LEU A 746 -1.65 14.57 -9.30
N GLU A 747 -1.24 13.77 -10.27
CA GLU A 747 -1.99 12.62 -10.74
C GLU A 747 -2.19 11.57 -9.63
N THR A 748 -1.12 11.29 -8.89
CA THR A 748 -1.15 10.41 -7.71
C THR A 748 -2.09 10.96 -6.64
N PHE A 749 -2.04 12.25 -6.35
CA PHE A 749 -2.92 12.90 -5.40
C PHE A 749 -4.38 12.84 -5.84
N ALA A 750 -4.66 13.08 -7.14
CA ALA A 750 -6.00 12.96 -7.71
C ALA A 750 -6.56 11.53 -7.54
N GLN A 751 -5.73 10.50 -7.72
CA GLN A 751 -6.11 9.11 -7.45
C GLN A 751 -6.43 8.89 -5.96
N LYS A 752 -5.60 9.43 -5.05
CA LYS A 752 -5.78 9.33 -3.60
C LYS A 752 -7.11 9.92 -3.13
N ILE A 753 -7.51 11.09 -3.62
CA ILE A 753 -8.77 11.73 -3.22
C ILE A 753 -10.01 11.07 -3.84
N LYS A 754 -9.89 10.45 -5.02
CA LYS A 754 -10.96 9.67 -5.66
C LYS A 754 -11.16 8.30 -5.02
N GLN A 755 -10.11 7.74 -4.44
CA GLN A 755 -10.10 6.44 -3.77
C GLN A 755 -9.57 6.59 -2.34
N PRO A 756 -10.29 7.25 -1.43
CA PRO A 756 -9.84 7.49 -0.06
C PRO A 756 -9.62 6.18 0.70
N LEU A 757 -8.77 6.24 1.72
CA LEU A 757 -8.62 5.15 2.67
C LEU A 757 -9.97 4.83 3.33
N GLN A 758 -10.29 3.54 3.40
CA GLN A 758 -11.53 3.08 4.02
C GLN A 758 -11.29 2.80 5.50
N VAL A 759 -12.20 3.25 6.34
CA VAL A 759 -12.16 3.06 7.79
C VAL A 759 -13.32 2.17 8.21
N THR A 760 -13.01 1.07 8.88
CA THR A 760 -14.01 0.18 9.49
C THR A 760 -13.76 0.11 10.99
N ILE A 761 -14.76 0.44 11.80
CA ILE A 761 -14.71 0.35 13.26
C ILE A 761 -15.31 -1.01 13.65
N GLN A 762 -14.50 -1.89 14.22
CA GLN A 762 -14.87 -3.26 14.60
C GLN A 762 -15.60 -3.35 15.94
#